data_ccd9225ad77a51cd7503e29bfb04ecbe
#
_entry.id   ccd9225ad77a51cd7503e29bfb04ecbe
#
_cell.length_a   1.000
_cell.length_b   1.000
_cell.length_c   1.000
_cell.angle_alpha   90.00
_cell.angle_beta   90.00
_cell.angle_gamma   90.00
#
_symmetry.space_group_name_H-M   'P 1'
#
loop_
_entity.id
_entity.type
_entity.pdbx_description
1 polymer ?
#
loop_
_entity_poly.entity_id
_entity_poly.type
_entity_poly.pdbx_seq_one_letter_code
_entity_poly.pdbx_strand_id
1 'polypeptide(L)'
;MTALPLITIGGDRQSSDWLQLLATLLGAPSVDPMFRQQVIRVPLGHTVFRWDCLVADCERPRAGRGDLCSAHLRQWRALGQQGQVAKARFVAHTQPLPLAEWPEQRVCRLCPHRPARNLALRLCGRHWLRWYRHRQATSSEQPDSADFQAWLAGEQRYAGYGGCAVTACPELAKSPLGLCVRHESRYASEGRPGGARLPAQWANRYDHRGLPTPVTRDDPAVFRRWCAATPPVYRPGQVNLLGLHPLVRAEIQWGLFAHTQGAHIRWELAWVQSLANFCREHHITSLTHLDLGDGSPLRRVTPRELPTIVGEMVEALQPIYLTPADTREHGVIRTDHFGVKFPGRSNRIDLTDITQRWLRNILWDHMADTLRGPRCPRSAGPLDNMHRATLELSAFLQIHAPGGGHDPAGLNAEHAHRFVADLRERERHALASPIAKGVHGSPSIITANRRRNILNYTRGLLRGALDSGEADRIGLDRGFIVAMPLAGNIVRRSRSPFPDAVARALADPANLDRMASVYDLGDRGLRDVWEAIILTGRRCSEILRLKLDCLGRYGGLPMLWHDQTKVGNYDAAIRIPERLHELLTERQRKTVALFVARHDRQPTAPERARMALFPTNLRNHDGTRPLSYNWFHRAFRLWIEELDIGRWVPHQARHSLATSLLRHGATLTHIRRYLGQVSDRMAEHYVNSRELHQPGEKPQVSWSALAPNRFRCPAAQAC
;
A
#
# COMPACT_ATOMS: atom_id res chain seq x y z
N MET A 1 1.23 -0.79 17.50
CA MET A 1 -0.07 -0.89 16.77
C MET A 1 -1.15 -1.00 17.84
N THR A 2 -1.87 0.07 18.09
CA THR A 2 -2.98 0.10 19.04
C THR A 2 -4.15 -0.63 18.38
N ALA A 3 -4.64 -1.69 19.01
CA ALA A 3 -5.85 -2.37 18.58
C ALA A 3 -7.01 -1.36 18.61
N LEU A 4 -7.77 -1.26 17.53
CA LEU A 4 -9.00 -0.49 17.53
C LEU A 4 -9.95 -1.11 18.57
N PRO A 5 -10.66 -0.30 19.36
CA PRO A 5 -11.61 -0.84 20.33
C PRO A 5 -12.69 -1.64 19.58
N LEU A 6 -12.86 -2.90 19.97
CA LEU A 6 -13.95 -3.75 19.49
C LEU A 6 -15.26 -3.20 20.08
N ILE A 7 -15.93 -2.34 19.33
CA ILE A 7 -17.27 -1.91 19.69
C ILE A 7 -18.24 -2.94 19.09
N THR A 8 -18.76 -3.80 19.96
CA THR A 8 -19.84 -4.74 19.61
C THR A 8 -21.15 -3.94 19.54
N ILE A 9 -21.56 -3.55 18.35
CA ILE A 9 -22.87 -2.94 18.13
C ILE A 9 -23.64 -3.88 17.19
N GLY A 10 -24.60 -4.60 17.74
CA GLY A 10 -25.60 -5.35 16.97
C GLY A 10 -26.78 -4.43 16.61
N GLY A 11 -27.30 -4.54 15.40
CA GLY A 11 -28.47 -3.84 14.90
C GLY A 11 -28.24 -3.18 13.53
N ASP A 12 -29.32 -2.90 12.80
CA ASP A 12 -29.30 -2.13 11.55
C ASP A 12 -28.72 -0.73 11.80
N ARG A 13 -27.47 -0.53 11.35
CA ARG A 13 -26.76 0.74 11.52
C ARG A 13 -27.25 1.77 10.52
N GLN A 14 -27.75 2.89 11.02
CA GLN A 14 -28.11 4.04 10.21
C GLN A 14 -26.88 4.88 9.87
N SER A 15 -26.97 5.71 8.84
CA SER A 15 -25.87 6.61 8.42
C SER A 15 -25.43 7.60 9.52
N SER A 16 -26.31 7.91 10.49
CA SER A 16 -25.99 8.67 11.70
C SER A 16 -24.98 7.97 12.58
N ASP A 17 -25.09 6.64 12.73
CA ASP A 17 -24.23 5.83 13.58
C ASP A 17 -22.82 5.74 12.98
N TRP A 18 -22.71 5.64 11.65
CA TRP A 18 -21.45 5.66 10.94
C TRP A 18 -20.72 6.99 11.08
N LEU A 19 -21.46 8.12 10.99
CA LEU A 19 -20.89 9.44 11.21
C LEU A 19 -20.34 9.58 12.63
N GLN A 20 -21.07 9.16 13.65
CA GLN A 20 -20.64 9.21 15.04
C GLN A 20 -19.40 8.33 15.28
N LEU A 21 -19.40 7.13 14.71
CA LEU A 21 -18.26 6.21 14.79
C LEU A 21 -17.01 6.79 14.15
N LEU A 22 -17.13 7.32 12.92
CA LEU A 22 -16.01 8.00 12.25
C LEU A 22 -15.52 9.23 12.99
N ALA A 23 -16.44 10.04 13.55
CA ALA A 23 -16.07 11.20 14.37
C ALA A 23 -15.26 10.80 15.60
N THR A 24 -15.64 9.70 16.26
CA THR A 24 -14.90 9.14 17.42
C THR A 24 -13.51 8.67 16.99
N LEU A 25 -13.40 7.94 15.89
CA LEU A 25 -12.13 7.43 15.37
C LEU A 25 -11.20 8.57 14.92
N LEU A 26 -11.73 9.57 14.22
CA LEU A 26 -10.97 10.76 13.82
C LEU A 26 -10.54 11.59 15.03
N GLY A 27 -11.29 11.55 16.14
CA GLY A 27 -10.95 12.17 17.40
C GLY A 27 -9.79 11.52 18.15
N ALA A 28 -9.41 10.29 17.80
CA ALA A 28 -8.37 9.53 18.52
C ALA A 28 -7.00 10.22 18.45
N PRO A 29 -6.19 10.18 19.54
CA PRO A 29 -4.85 10.82 19.58
C PRO A 29 -3.89 10.36 18.50
N SER A 30 -4.08 9.16 17.95
CA SER A 30 -3.26 8.59 16.87
C SER A 30 -3.54 9.19 15.49
N VAL A 31 -4.63 9.94 15.34
CA VAL A 31 -5.01 10.58 14.08
C VAL A 31 -4.43 11.99 14.03
N ASP A 32 -3.65 12.29 12.98
CA ASP A 32 -3.09 13.62 12.79
C ASP A 32 -4.22 14.66 12.75
N PRO A 33 -4.15 15.73 13.59
CA PRO A 33 -5.16 16.78 13.67
C PRO A 33 -5.51 17.45 12.34
N MET A 34 -4.60 17.44 11.37
CA MET A 34 -4.88 18.07 10.05
C MET A 34 -6.08 17.41 9.36
N PHE A 35 -6.27 16.08 9.53
CA PHE A 35 -7.40 15.36 8.90
C PHE A 35 -8.75 15.63 9.55
N ARG A 36 -8.78 16.30 10.72
CA ARG A 36 -10.04 16.71 11.38
C ARG A 36 -10.63 18.00 10.81
N GLN A 37 -9.85 18.74 10.03
CA GLN A 37 -10.23 20.02 9.49
C GLN A 37 -11.14 19.88 8.26
N GLN A 38 -12.08 20.80 8.08
CA GLN A 38 -12.91 20.87 6.87
C GLN A 38 -12.13 21.35 5.65
N VAL A 39 -11.09 22.14 5.88
CA VAL A 39 -10.09 22.51 4.87
C VAL A 39 -8.77 21.93 5.35
N ILE A 40 -8.42 20.77 4.78
CA ILE A 40 -7.19 20.06 5.12
C ILE A 40 -6.01 20.81 4.50
N ARG A 41 -5.02 21.21 5.32
CA ARG A 41 -3.81 21.87 4.88
C ARG A 41 -2.64 20.92 5.02
N VAL A 42 -2.08 20.53 3.90
CA VAL A 42 -0.95 19.62 3.85
C VAL A 42 0.35 20.43 3.88
N PRO A 43 1.26 20.19 4.83
CA PRO A 43 2.53 20.90 4.90
C PRO A 43 3.42 20.62 3.68
N LEU A 44 4.36 21.54 3.40
CA LEU A 44 5.42 21.31 2.43
C LEU A 44 6.24 20.07 2.83
N GLY A 45 6.71 19.33 1.83
CA GLY A 45 7.53 18.15 2.06
C GLY A 45 6.79 16.94 2.66
N HIS A 46 5.46 16.94 2.71
CA HIS A 46 4.69 15.80 3.20
C HIS A 46 4.99 14.54 2.37
N THR A 47 5.30 13.43 3.02
CA THR A 47 5.82 12.23 2.37
C THR A 47 4.82 11.54 1.43
N VAL A 48 3.52 11.61 1.75
CA VAL A 48 2.44 10.91 1.05
C VAL A 48 1.66 11.84 0.11
N PHE A 49 1.37 13.06 0.54
CA PHE A 49 0.59 14.05 -0.21
C PHE A 49 1.48 15.19 -0.69
N ARG A 50 2.37 14.91 -1.62
CA ARG A 50 3.29 15.93 -2.12
C ARG A 50 2.62 16.84 -3.15
N TRP A 51 2.75 18.15 -2.97
CA TRP A 51 2.21 19.17 -3.86
C TRP A 51 3.25 20.21 -4.28
N ASP A 52 4.42 20.20 -3.67
CA ASP A 52 5.57 21.07 -3.91
C ASP A 52 6.40 20.62 -5.12
N CYS A 53 7.17 21.53 -5.68
CA CYS A 53 8.10 21.30 -6.77
C CYS A 53 9.18 20.26 -6.41
N LEU A 54 9.70 19.54 -7.41
CA LEU A 54 10.78 18.57 -7.22
C LEU A 54 12.15 19.22 -6.93
N VAL A 55 12.36 20.48 -7.35
CA VAL A 55 13.59 21.23 -7.04
C VAL A 55 13.66 21.42 -5.53
N ALA A 56 14.81 21.09 -4.93
CA ALA A 56 15.02 21.20 -3.49
C ALA A 56 14.72 22.61 -2.99
N ASP A 57 14.09 22.72 -1.82
CA ASP A 57 13.70 24.00 -1.18
C ASP A 57 12.80 24.92 -2.02
N CYS A 58 12.31 24.47 -3.17
CA CYS A 58 11.33 25.22 -3.95
C CYS A 58 9.93 25.08 -3.34
N GLU A 59 9.39 26.20 -2.86
CA GLU A 59 8.08 26.25 -2.18
C GLU A 59 6.88 26.34 -3.15
N ARG A 60 7.12 26.35 -4.47
CA ARG A 60 6.05 26.50 -5.46
C ARG A 60 5.30 25.21 -5.72
N PRO A 61 3.98 25.30 -5.94
CA PRO A 61 3.19 24.12 -6.28
C PRO A 61 3.59 23.56 -7.65
N ARG A 62 3.42 22.27 -7.83
CA ARG A 62 3.60 21.59 -9.09
C ARG A 62 2.66 22.12 -10.16
N ALA A 63 3.10 22.10 -11.41
CA ALA A 63 2.28 22.43 -12.56
C ALA A 63 1.60 21.16 -13.10
N GLY A 64 0.32 21.04 -12.90
CA GLY A 64 -0.48 19.90 -13.37
C GLY A 64 0.03 18.55 -12.87
N ARG A 65 0.16 17.57 -13.75
CA ARG A 65 0.70 16.21 -13.43
C ARG A 65 2.23 16.13 -13.39
N GLY A 66 2.92 17.25 -13.61
CA GLY A 66 4.39 17.30 -13.60
C GLY A 66 4.97 17.34 -12.19
N ASP A 67 6.27 17.04 -12.04
CA ASP A 67 6.98 17.16 -10.77
C ASP A 67 7.56 18.55 -10.53
N LEU A 68 7.53 19.45 -11.53
CA LEU A 68 8.10 20.79 -11.48
C LEU A 68 6.99 21.84 -11.35
N CYS A 69 7.26 22.96 -10.70
CA CYS A 69 6.38 24.12 -10.76
C CYS A 69 6.36 24.73 -12.17
N SER A 70 5.38 25.57 -12.46
CA SER A 70 5.22 26.19 -13.79
C SER A 70 6.45 26.96 -14.27
N ALA A 71 7.17 27.60 -13.36
CA ALA A 71 8.40 28.33 -13.69
C ALA A 71 9.54 27.36 -14.05
N HIS A 72 9.83 26.38 -13.19
CA HIS A 72 10.87 25.40 -13.45
C HIS A 72 10.56 24.51 -14.67
N LEU A 73 9.28 24.21 -14.92
CA LEU A 73 8.87 23.50 -16.11
C LEU A 73 9.17 24.27 -17.40
N ARG A 74 8.95 25.60 -17.39
CA ARG A 74 9.32 26.46 -18.51
C ARG A 74 10.84 26.53 -18.72
N GLN A 75 11.60 26.69 -17.64
CA GLN A 75 13.06 26.71 -17.67
C GLN A 75 13.62 25.40 -18.22
N TRP A 76 13.13 24.26 -17.71
CA TRP A 76 13.55 22.93 -18.18
C TRP A 76 13.22 22.71 -19.67
N ARG A 77 12.04 23.12 -20.11
CA ARG A 77 11.65 23.03 -21.54
C ARG A 77 12.51 23.90 -22.43
N ALA A 78 12.85 25.11 -22.01
CA ALA A 78 13.73 26.01 -22.74
C ALA A 78 15.15 25.41 -22.91
N LEU A 79 15.69 24.79 -21.86
CA LEU A 79 16.98 24.09 -21.92
C LEU A 79 16.91 22.81 -22.78
N GLY A 80 15.80 22.11 -22.78
CA GLY A 80 15.55 20.93 -23.61
C GLY A 80 15.54 21.21 -25.13
N GLN A 81 15.20 22.43 -25.53
CA GLN A 81 15.29 22.92 -26.93
C GLN A 81 16.73 23.22 -27.37
N GLN A 82 17.66 23.40 -26.43
CA GLN A 82 19.08 23.72 -26.67
C GLN A 82 20.03 22.50 -26.56
N GLY A 83 19.50 21.34 -26.23
CA GLY A 83 20.25 20.10 -26.02
C GLY A 83 19.70 19.31 -24.83
N GLN A 84 19.71 17.98 -24.87
CA GLN A 84 19.11 17.12 -23.87
C GLN A 84 19.80 17.24 -22.50
N VAL A 85 19.32 18.12 -21.64
CA VAL A 85 19.68 18.10 -20.22
C VAL A 85 18.76 17.12 -19.51
N ALA A 86 19.33 16.04 -18.93
CA ALA A 86 18.56 15.10 -18.13
C ALA A 86 17.84 15.84 -16.99
N LYS A 87 16.56 15.54 -16.77
CA LYS A 87 15.71 16.18 -15.74
C LYS A 87 16.37 16.15 -14.36
N ALA A 88 17.01 15.04 -13.99
CA ALA A 88 17.74 14.89 -12.73
C ALA A 88 18.86 15.92 -12.56
N ARG A 89 19.63 16.18 -13.62
CA ARG A 89 20.71 17.20 -13.61
C ARG A 89 20.14 18.62 -13.51
N PHE A 90 19.02 18.91 -14.22
CA PHE A 90 18.33 20.18 -14.11
C PHE A 90 17.86 20.42 -12.67
N VAL A 91 17.19 19.46 -12.05
CA VAL A 91 16.67 19.54 -10.68
C VAL A 91 17.79 19.78 -9.66
N ALA A 92 18.94 19.10 -9.81
CA ALA A 92 20.06 19.20 -8.89
C ALA A 92 20.80 20.56 -8.92
N HIS A 93 20.70 21.31 -10.03
CA HIS A 93 21.46 22.55 -10.23
C HIS A 93 20.61 23.80 -10.37
N THR A 94 19.27 23.65 -10.31
CA THR A 94 18.36 24.79 -10.45
C THR A 94 18.08 25.42 -9.09
N GLN A 95 18.12 26.77 -9.03
CA GLN A 95 17.84 27.49 -7.80
C GLN A 95 16.39 27.37 -7.37
N PRO A 96 16.10 27.22 -6.07
CA PRO A 96 14.75 27.18 -5.54
C PRO A 96 14.04 28.52 -5.75
N LEU A 97 12.73 28.46 -5.88
CA LEU A 97 11.87 29.63 -6.01
C LEU A 97 10.95 29.76 -4.81
N PRO A 98 10.80 30.97 -4.26
CA PRO A 98 9.93 31.22 -3.13
C PRO A 98 8.46 31.00 -3.52
N LEU A 99 7.61 30.83 -2.52
CA LEU A 99 6.18 30.65 -2.69
C LEU A 99 5.55 31.79 -3.47
N ALA A 100 4.93 31.50 -4.59
CA ALA A 100 4.27 32.48 -5.43
C ALA A 100 2.85 32.82 -4.94
N GLU A 101 2.17 31.82 -4.36
CA GLU A 101 0.83 31.90 -3.83
C GLU A 101 0.76 31.19 -2.48
N TRP A 102 0.23 31.89 -1.47
CA TRP A 102 0.16 31.36 -0.12
C TRP A 102 -0.88 30.22 -0.03
N PRO A 103 -0.57 29.14 0.70
CA PRO A 103 -1.48 28.02 0.91
C PRO A 103 -2.72 28.40 1.74
N GLU A 104 -2.73 29.58 2.33
CA GLU A 104 -3.87 30.15 3.05
C GLU A 104 -4.08 31.63 2.73
N GLN A 105 -5.30 32.09 2.93
CA GLN A 105 -5.59 33.51 2.81
C GLN A 105 -4.89 34.28 3.95
N ARG A 106 -3.96 35.16 3.61
CA ARG A 106 -3.36 36.04 4.60
C ARG A 106 -4.37 37.03 5.12
N VAL A 107 -4.40 37.19 6.43
CA VAL A 107 -5.24 38.17 7.12
C VAL A 107 -4.44 39.37 7.63
N CYS A 108 -5.12 40.45 7.87
CA CYS A 108 -4.53 41.68 8.44
C CYS A 108 -3.98 41.39 9.84
N ARG A 109 -2.79 41.96 10.15
CA ARG A 109 -2.18 41.86 11.50
C ARG A 109 -3.09 42.42 12.60
N LEU A 110 -3.85 43.49 12.28
CA LEU A 110 -4.74 44.15 13.23
C LEU A 110 -6.17 43.59 13.20
N CYS A 111 -6.65 43.16 12.03
CA CYS A 111 -8.01 42.71 11.80
C CYS A 111 -8.02 41.24 11.41
N PRO A 112 -8.13 40.28 12.34
CA PRO A 112 -8.00 38.83 12.04
C PRO A 112 -9.11 38.33 11.11
N HIS A 113 -10.23 39.03 11.00
CA HIS A 113 -11.36 38.67 10.15
C HIS A 113 -11.39 39.45 8.81
N ARG A 114 -10.27 40.02 8.39
CA ARG A 114 -10.13 40.74 7.11
C ARG A 114 -8.96 40.21 6.30
N PRO A 115 -9.13 39.96 4.99
CA PRO A 115 -8.03 39.60 4.13
C PRO A 115 -7.02 40.75 4.03
N ALA A 116 -5.74 40.39 4.01
CA ALA A 116 -4.67 41.36 3.74
C ALA A 116 -4.70 41.78 2.26
N ARG A 117 -4.62 43.06 1.99
CA ARG A 117 -4.43 43.63 0.64
C ARG A 117 -2.94 43.75 0.33
N ASN A 118 -2.18 44.29 1.27
CA ASN A 118 -0.72 44.27 1.20
C ASN A 118 -0.23 43.01 1.90
N LEU A 119 0.32 42.07 1.12
CA LEU A 119 0.74 40.77 1.62
C LEU A 119 2.06 40.83 2.39
N ALA A 120 2.95 41.76 2.06
CA ALA A 120 4.23 41.92 2.74
C ALA A 120 4.04 42.45 4.17
N LEU A 121 3.31 43.53 4.35
CA LEU A 121 3.03 44.10 5.66
C LEU A 121 1.85 43.43 6.38
N ARG A 122 1.10 42.56 5.70
CA ARG A 122 -0.13 41.94 6.20
C ARG A 122 -1.15 42.97 6.71
N LEU A 123 -1.46 43.95 5.86
CA LEU A 123 -2.46 45.00 6.15
C LEU A 123 -3.68 44.87 5.24
N CYS A 124 -4.90 45.00 5.80
CA CYS A 124 -6.12 45.11 5.00
C CYS A 124 -6.14 46.43 4.22
N GLY A 125 -7.05 46.56 3.24
CA GLY A 125 -7.11 47.74 2.38
C GLY A 125 -7.20 49.08 3.13
N ARG A 126 -7.91 49.13 4.27
CA ARG A 126 -8.05 50.34 5.09
C ARG A 126 -6.76 50.65 5.84
N HIS A 127 -6.16 49.70 6.52
CA HIS A 127 -4.88 49.89 7.21
C HIS A 127 -3.73 50.17 6.26
N TRP A 128 -3.70 49.52 5.08
CA TRP A 128 -2.72 49.84 4.06
C TRP A 128 -2.78 51.30 3.60
N LEU A 129 -4.00 51.82 3.33
CA LEU A 129 -4.18 53.21 2.92
C LEU A 129 -3.80 54.20 4.04
N ARG A 130 -4.12 53.90 5.31
CA ARG A 130 -3.74 54.73 6.47
C ARG A 130 -2.23 54.71 6.67
N TRP A 131 -1.59 53.56 6.61
CA TRP A 131 -0.14 53.42 6.68
C TRP A 131 0.54 54.19 5.53
N TYR A 132 0.03 54.05 4.31
CA TYR A 132 0.57 54.75 3.15
C TYR A 132 0.53 56.31 3.35
N ARG A 133 -0.56 56.83 3.85
CA ARG A 133 -0.69 58.27 4.18
C ARG A 133 0.23 58.70 5.32
N HIS A 134 0.37 57.88 6.36
CA HIS A 134 1.29 58.14 7.48
C HIS A 134 2.73 58.22 6.98
N ARG A 135 3.14 57.26 6.17
CA ARG A 135 4.47 57.26 5.53
C ARG A 135 4.77 58.50 4.70
N GLN A 136 3.80 58.94 3.93
CA GLN A 136 3.98 60.18 3.15
C GLN A 136 4.17 61.42 4.04
N ALA A 137 3.54 61.44 5.20
CA ALA A 137 3.66 62.53 6.15
C ALA A 137 4.96 62.50 6.98
N THR A 138 5.53 61.31 7.23
CA THR A 138 6.71 61.12 8.10
C THR A 138 7.99 60.82 7.34
N SER A 139 7.96 60.73 5.98
CA SER A 139 9.11 60.40 5.12
C SER A 139 9.84 59.07 5.51
N SER A 140 9.15 58.14 6.13
CA SER A 140 9.70 56.85 6.58
C SER A 140 9.86 55.89 5.41
N GLU A 141 11.09 55.37 5.16
CA GLU A 141 11.39 54.54 4.00
C GLU A 141 11.29 53.01 4.27
N GLN A 142 11.41 52.54 5.51
CA GLN A 142 11.51 51.11 5.81
C GLN A 142 10.21 50.50 6.34
N PRO A 143 9.77 49.33 5.78
CA PRO A 143 8.50 48.69 6.13
C PRO A 143 8.44 48.00 7.51
N ASP A 144 9.56 47.78 8.21
CA ASP A 144 9.63 47.15 9.54
C ASP A 144 10.34 48.06 10.58
N SER A 145 10.28 49.36 10.39
CA SER A 145 10.86 50.38 11.30
C SER A 145 10.11 50.42 12.64
N ALA A 146 10.78 51.00 13.66
CA ALA A 146 10.13 51.29 14.95
C ALA A 146 8.89 52.19 14.77
N ASP A 147 8.87 53.06 13.77
CA ASP A 147 7.73 53.89 13.38
C ASP A 147 6.52 53.02 12.93
N PHE A 148 6.73 51.97 12.15
CA PHE A 148 5.65 51.06 11.78
C PHE A 148 5.04 50.32 12.97
N GLN A 149 5.85 49.89 13.93
CA GLN A 149 5.35 49.24 15.14
C GLN A 149 4.59 50.19 16.05
N ALA A 150 5.11 51.43 16.21
CA ALA A 150 4.41 52.49 16.95
C ALA A 150 3.07 52.83 16.30
N TRP A 151 3.05 52.99 14.97
CA TRP A 151 1.81 53.22 14.23
C TRP A 151 0.81 52.08 14.40
N LEU A 152 1.27 50.80 14.31
CA LEU A 152 0.40 49.64 14.53
C LEU A 152 -0.24 49.62 15.90
N ALA A 153 0.50 50.02 16.94
CA ALA A 153 0.00 50.04 18.32
C ALA A 153 -1.10 51.09 18.54
N GLY A 154 -1.10 52.20 17.76
CA GLY A 154 -2.11 53.27 17.81
C GLY A 154 -3.34 53.04 16.93
N GLU A 155 -3.35 51.95 16.09
CA GLU A 155 -4.43 51.73 15.15
C GLU A 155 -5.59 50.88 15.71
N GLN A 156 -6.82 51.30 15.40
CA GLN A 156 -8.01 50.56 15.81
C GLN A 156 -8.31 49.33 14.94
N ARG A 157 -8.91 48.30 15.53
CA ARG A 157 -9.39 47.12 14.79
C ARG A 157 -10.72 47.40 14.11
N TYR A 158 -10.88 46.85 12.90
CA TYR A 158 -12.15 46.92 12.16
C TYR A 158 -12.80 45.55 12.07
N ALA A 159 -14.12 45.48 12.20
CA ALA A 159 -14.90 44.28 12.00
C ALA A 159 -14.70 43.71 10.59
N GLY A 160 -14.73 42.38 10.46
CA GLY A 160 -14.70 41.68 9.18
C GLY A 160 -16.03 41.79 8.42
N TYR A 161 -16.03 41.30 7.18
CA TYR A 161 -17.22 41.19 6.34
C TYR A 161 -17.81 39.79 6.32
N GLY A 162 -17.32 38.89 7.22
CA GLY A 162 -17.69 37.50 7.26
C GLY A 162 -16.95 36.62 6.23
N GLY A 163 -17.43 35.41 6.08
CA GLY A 163 -16.97 34.47 5.04
C GLY A 163 -17.45 34.85 3.64
N CYS A 164 -16.83 34.32 2.62
CA CYS A 164 -17.30 34.48 1.24
C CYS A 164 -18.65 33.81 1.05
N ALA A 165 -19.61 34.46 0.39
CA ALA A 165 -20.94 33.99 0.14
C ALA A 165 -21.02 32.86 -0.91
N VAL A 166 -19.98 32.65 -1.70
CA VAL A 166 -19.89 31.55 -2.65
C VAL A 166 -19.86 30.23 -1.86
N THR A 167 -20.72 29.30 -2.24
CA THR A 167 -20.88 28.01 -1.55
C THR A 167 -19.54 27.28 -1.44
N ALA A 168 -19.24 26.77 -0.25
CA ALA A 168 -18.02 26.06 0.06
C ALA A 168 -16.69 26.84 -0.15
N CYS A 169 -16.73 28.16 -0.32
CA CYS A 169 -15.51 28.97 -0.40
C CYS A 169 -14.92 29.20 1.00
N PRO A 170 -13.64 28.82 1.26
CA PRO A 170 -13.04 28.95 2.59
C PRO A 170 -12.53 30.37 2.91
N GLU A 171 -12.63 31.30 1.99
CA GLU A 171 -12.02 32.64 2.13
C GLU A 171 -12.92 33.64 2.80
N LEU A 172 -12.31 34.62 3.46
CA LEU A 172 -13.00 35.79 4.02
C LEU A 172 -13.42 36.74 2.91
N ALA A 173 -14.57 37.38 3.12
CA ALA A 173 -15.04 38.44 2.24
C ALA A 173 -14.13 39.69 2.31
N LYS A 174 -13.88 40.30 1.14
CA LYS A 174 -13.03 41.47 0.99
C LYS A 174 -13.78 42.79 1.28
N SER A 175 -15.09 42.79 1.05
CA SER A 175 -15.93 43.98 1.09
C SER A 175 -17.35 43.61 1.58
N PRO A 176 -18.23 44.63 1.81
CA PRO A 176 -19.61 44.41 2.17
C PRO A 176 -20.42 43.59 1.15
N LEU A 177 -19.90 43.40 -0.08
CA LEU A 177 -20.51 42.52 -1.07
C LEU A 177 -20.59 41.06 -0.61
N GLY A 178 -19.86 40.68 0.43
CA GLY A 178 -19.82 39.31 0.97
C GLY A 178 -19.00 38.36 0.10
N LEU A 179 -18.10 38.84 -0.73
CA LEU A 179 -17.29 38.05 -1.65
C LEU A 179 -15.79 38.21 -1.35
N CYS A 180 -15.03 37.12 -1.51
CA CYS A 180 -13.58 37.18 -1.42
C CYS A 180 -12.97 37.91 -2.63
N VAL A 181 -11.66 38.13 -2.60
CA VAL A 181 -10.96 38.92 -3.65
C VAL A 181 -11.21 38.33 -5.05
N ARG A 182 -11.10 37.03 -5.22
CA ARG A 182 -11.28 36.36 -6.51
C ARG A 182 -12.74 36.37 -6.97
N HIS A 183 -13.66 36.11 -6.07
CA HIS A 183 -15.10 36.07 -6.39
C HIS A 183 -15.66 37.47 -6.61
N GLU A 184 -15.18 38.50 -5.92
CA GLU A 184 -15.59 39.88 -6.18
C GLU A 184 -15.15 40.33 -7.59
N SER A 185 -13.94 39.95 -8.02
CA SER A 185 -13.47 40.24 -9.38
C SER A 185 -14.33 39.53 -10.43
N ARG A 186 -14.60 38.21 -10.23
CA ARG A 186 -15.45 37.42 -11.12
C ARG A 186 -16.88 37.96 -11.17
N TYR A 187 -17.46 38.30 -10.02
CA TYR A 187 -18.79 38.88 -9.90
C TYR A 187 -18.90 40.18 -10.72
N ALA A 188 -17.86 41.02 -10.64
CA ALA A 188 -17.82 42.25 -11.43
C ALA A 188 -17.71 42.01 -12.94
N SER A 189 -16.86 41.05 -13.35
CA SER A 189 -16.67 40.72 -14.78
C SER A 189 -17.90 40.05 -15.40
N GLU A 190 -18.73 39.35 -14.59
CA GLU A 190 -19.99 38.73 -15.03
C GLU A 190 -21.22 39.63 -14.91
N GLY A 191 -21.02 40.98 -14.82
CA GLY A 191 -22.10 41.95 -14.81
C GLY A 191 -22.89 42.04 -13.50
N ARG A 192 -22.34 41.56 -12.38
CA ARG A 192 -22.93 41.60 -11.05
C ARG A 192 -24.33 40.96 -10.97
N PRO A 193 -24.45 39.66 -11.16
CA PRO A 193 -25.72 38.93 -11.10
C PRO A 193 -26.53 39.29 -9.83
N GLY A 194 -27.81 39.65 -10.00
CA GLY A 194 -28.67 40.08 -8.90
C GLY A 194 -28.52 41.55 -8.52
N GLY A 195 -27.77 42.37 -9.29
CA GLY A 195 -27.79 43.81 -9.23
C GLY A 195 -27.43 44.41 -7.87
N ALA A 196 -26.19 44.23 -7.38
CA ALA A 196 -25.79 44.81 -6.10
C ALA A 196 -25.80 46.35 -6.14
N ARG A 197 -26.63 46.93 -5.33
CA ARG A 197 -26.62 48.39 -5.08
C ARG A 197 -25.67 48.68 -3.95
N LEU A 198 -24.62 49.44 -4.30
CA LEU A 198 -23.62 49.95 -3.35
C LEU A 198 -24.06 51.31 -2.83
N PRO A 199 -23.68 51.67 -1.61
CA PRO A 199 -23.93 53.01 -1.12
C PRO A 199 -23.40 54.06 -2.09
N ALA A 200 -24.08 55.21 -2.23
CA ALA A 200 -23.70 56.30 -3.13
C ALA A 200 -22.26 56.78 -2.91
N GLN A 201 -21.80 56.69 -1.68
CA GLN A 201 -20.41 56.97 -1.32
C GLN A 201 -19.68 55.66 -1.01
N TRP A 202 -19.15 55.00 -2.03
CA TRP A 202 -18.38 53.76 -1.88
C TRP A 202 -17.14 53.89 -0.98
N ALA A 203 -16.58 55.11 -0.85
CA ALA A 203 -15.48 55.40 0.06
C ALA A 203 -15.84 55.16 1.54
N ASN A 204 -17.10 55.35 1.90
CA ASN A 204 -17.62 55.17 3.26
C ASN A 204 -18.25 53.80 3.46
N ARG A 205 -17.52 52.75 3.18
CA ARG A 205 -17.95 51.33 3.37
C ARG A 205 -18.21 50.97 4.84
N TYR A 206 -18.00 51.89 5.73
CA TYR A 206 -18.20 51.76 7.16
C TYR A 206 -18.93 53.00 7.67
N ASP A 207 -19.85 52.79 8.57
CA ASP A 207 -20.44 53.85 9.35
C ASP A 207 -19.40 54.48 10.30
N HIS A 208 -19.78 55.51 11.04
CA HIS A 208 -18.94 56.20 12.02
C HIS A 208 -18.44 55.28 13.15
N ARG A 209 -19.11 54.16 13.41
CA ARG A 209 -18.73 53.10 14.39
C ARG A 209 -17.79 52.07 13.80
N GLY A 210 -17.41 52.16 12.52
CA GLY A 210 -16.57 51.19 11.83
C GLY A 210 -17.29 49.92 11.42
N LEU A 211 -18.62 49.88 11.47
CA LEU A 211 -19.43 48.76 11.01
C LEU A 211 -19.56 48.75 9.48
N PRO A 212 -19.67 47.59 8.85
CA PRO A 212 -19.86 47.47 7.41
C PRO A 212 -21.17 48.10 6.97
N THR A 213 -21.15 48.95 5.93
CA THR A 213 -22.36 49.48 5.33
C THR A 213 -23.13 48.39 4.61
N PRO A 214 -24.46 48.21 4.87
CA PRO A 214 -25.26 47.21 4.21
C PRO A 214 -25.27 47.38 2.68
N VAL A 215 -25.27 46.25 1.97
CA VAL A 215 -25.44 46.17 0.51
C VAL A 215 -26.81 45.60 0.22
N THR A 216 -27.62 46.30 -0.56
CA THR A 216 -28.88 45.76 -1.07
C THR A 216 -28.68 45.16 -2.45
N ARG A 217 -29.54 44.22 -2.84
CA ARG A 217 -29.54 43.59 -4.16
C ARG A 217 -30.94 43.71 -4.77
N ASP A 218 -30.99 43.96 -6.08
CA ASP A 218 -32.25 44.03 -6.81
C ASP A 218 -32.94 42.65 -6.85
N ASP A 219 -32.17 41.58 -7.08
CA ASP A 219 -32.64 40.22 -6.96
C ASP A 219 -31.67 39.35 -6.12
N PRO A 220 -31.95 39.17 -4.83
CA PRO A 220 -31.17 38.33 -3.96
C PRO A 220 -31.18 36.83 -4.36
N ALA A 221 -32.20 36.37 -5.07
CA ALA A 221 -32.29 34.96 -5.50
C ALA A 221 -31.33 34.70 -6.64
N VAL A 222 -31.21 35.60 -7.60
CA VAL A 222 -30.19 35.51 -8.67
C VAL A 222 -28.78 35.48 -8.08
N PHE A 223 -28.49 36.33 -7.10
CA PHE A 223 -27.20 36.33 -6.43
C PHE A 223 -26.91 35.01 -5.72
N ARG A 224 -27.89 34.47 -4.98
CA ARG A 224 -27.75 33.15 -4.31
C ARG A 224 -27.49 32.03 -5.30
N ARG A 225 -28.23 32.00 -6.43
CA ARG A 225 -27.98 31.01 -7.50
C ARG A 225 -26.58 31.15 -8.08
N TRP A 226 -26.14 32.37 -8.31
CA TRP A 226 -24.78 32.63 -8.78
C TRP A 226 -23.73 32.16 -7.78
N CYS A 227 -23.89 32.42 -6.49
CA CYS A 227 -22.99 31.91 -5.43
C CYS A 227 -22.98 30.37 -5.35
N ALA A 228 -24.10 29.72 -5.55
CA ALA A 228 -24.20 28.26 -5.56
C ALA A 228 -23.55 27.63 -6.80
N ALA A 229 -23.66 28.27 -7.96
CA ALA A 229 -23.08 27.79 -9.22
C ALA A 229 -21.59 28.13 -9.39
N THR A 230 -21.09 29.08 -8.61
CA THR A 230 -19.69 29.53 -8.74
C THR A 230 -18.76 28.60 -7.98
N PRO A 231 -17.67 28.04 -8.64
CA PRO A 231 -16.72 27.18 -7.96
C PRO A 231 -16.00 27.90 -6.82
N PRO A 232 -15.74 27.23 -5.69
CA PRO A 232 -14.98 27.82 -4.58
C PRO A 232 -13.51 28.06 -4.96
N VAL A 233 -12.84 28.91 -4.22
CA VAL A 233 -11.39 29.15 -4.39
C VAL A 233 -10.62 27.95 -3.85
N TYR A 234 -9.69 27.46 -4.65
CA TYR A 234 -8.71 26.43 -4.26
C TYR A 234 -7.33 27.05 -4.13
N ARG A 235 -6.60 26.63 -3.10
CA ARG A 235 -5.20 27.03 -2.89
C ARG A 235 -4.27 25.83 -2.92
N PRO A 236 -2.99 26.03 -3.31
CA PRO A 236 -1.99 24.99 -3.25
C PRO A 236 -1.90 24.37 -1.85
N GLY A 237 -1.65 23.07 -1.77
CA GLY A 237 -1.50 22.36 -0.51
C GLY A 237 -2.79 22.21 0.31
N GLN A 238 -3.96 22.48 -0.26
CA GLN A 238 -5.24 22.33 0.43
C GLN A 238 -6.15 21.31 -0.25
N VAL A 239 -6.98 20.65 0.57
CA VAL A 239 -8.18 19.92 0.15
C VAL A 239 -9.38 20.54 0.86
N ASN A 240 -10.29 21.11 0.09
CA ASN A 240 -11.48 21.78 0.59
C ASN A 240 -12.68 20.82 0.62
N LEU A 241 -13.12 20.45 1.83
CA LEU A 241 -14.25 19.56 2.09
C LEU A 241 -15.53 20.30 2.55
N LEU A 242 -15.52 21.64 2.52
CA LEU A 242 -16.71 22.43 2.84
C LEU A 242 -17.87 22.10 1.90
N GLY A 243 -19.07 22.13 2.42
CA GLY A 243 -20.30 21.88 1.64
C GLY A 243 -20.53 20.43 1.24
N LEU A 244 -19.68 19.49 1.68
CA LEU A 244 -19.97 18.05 1.57
C LEU A 244 -20.97 17.59 2.63
N HIS A 245 -21.71 16.56 2.30
CA HIS A 245 -22.49 15.84 3.30
C HIS A 245 -21.59 15.39 4.47
N PRO A 246 -22.03 15.53 5.74
CA PRO A 246 -21.17 15.27 6.91
C PRO A 246 -20.51 13.88 6.89
N LEU A 247 -21.25 12.85 6.46
CA LEU A 247 -20.73 11.49 6.38
C LEU A 247 -19.63 11.37 5.31
N VAL A 248 -19.87 11.83 4.08
CA VAL A 248 -18.83 11.80 3.01
C VAL A 248 -17.58 12.56 3.41
N ARG A 249 -17.74 13.70 4.10
CA ARG A 249 -16.59 14.44 4.62
C ARG A 249 -15.78 13.60 5.59
N ALA A 250 -16.43 12.96 6.57
CA ALA A 250 -15.76 12.09 7.54
C ALA A 250 -15.11 10.87 6.86
N GLU A 251 -15.77 10.29 5.86
CA GLU A 251 -15.23 9.17 5.06
C GLU A 251 -13.97 9.56 4.29
N ILE A 252 -13.97 10.74 3.65
CA ILE A 252 -12.77 11.25 2.95
C ILE A 252 -11.65 11.54 3.96
N GLN A 253 -11.96 12.18 5.10
CA GLN A 253 -10.99 12.45 6.16
C GLN A 253 -10.34 11.16 6.68
N TRP A 254 -11.15 10.13 6.95
CA TRP A 254 -10.67 8.81 7.35
C TRP A 254 -9.86 8.12 6.26
N GLY A 255 -10.34 8.13 5.02
CA GLY A 255 -9.63 7.56 3.87
C GLY A 255 -8.24 8.17 3.65
N LEU A 256 -8.12 9.49 3.80
CA LEU A 256 -6.84 10.19 3.73
C LEU A 256 -5.88 9.77 4.87
N PHE A 257 -6.39 9.71 6.10
CA PHE A 257 -5.61 9.21 7.24
C PHE A 257 -5.17 7.76 7.04
N ALA A 258 -6.10 6.86 6.69
CA ALA A 258 -5.81 5.45 6.45
C ALA A 258 -4.76 5.26 5.34
N HIS A 259 -4.83 6.06 4.28
CA HIS A 259 -3.83 6.06 3.22
C HIS A 259 -2.43 6.38 3.75
N THR A 260 -2.27 7.29 4.71
CA THR A 260 -0.95 7.60 5.30
C THR A 260 -0.36 6.43 6.09
N GLN A 261 -1.20 5.53 6.61
CA GLN A 261 -0.74 4.38 7.40
C GLN A 261 -0.16 3.23 6.56
N GLY A 262 -0.55 3.14 5.30
CA GLY A 262 -0.15 2.05 4.40
C GLY A 262 0.40 2.50 3.06
N ALA A 263 0.67 3.79 2.90
CA ALA A 263 0.93 4.43 1.62
C ALA A 263 2.13 3.85 0.88
N HIS A 264 1.83 3.16 -0.20
CA HIS A 264 2.79 2.74 -1.20
C HIS A 264 2.70 3.57 -2.49
N ILE A 265 1.66 4.41 -2.60
CA ILE A 265 1.39 5.31 -3.73
C ILE A 265 1.23 6.71 -3.17
N ARG A 266 1.71 7.70 -3.88
CA ARG A 266 1.41 9.10 -3.57
C ARG A 266 0.13 9.51 -4.27
N TRP A 267 -0.78 10.14 -3.54
CA TRP A 267 -1.92 10.82 -4.13
C TRP A 267 -1.60 12.30 -4.35
N GLU A 268 -1.97 12.80 -5.50
CA GLU A 268 -1.96 14.24 -5.72
C GLU A 268 -3.19 14.87 -5.05
N LEU A 269 -2.99 15.97 -4.33
CA LEU A 269 -4.09 16.66 -3.67
C LEU A 269 -5.18 17.10 -4.64
N ALA A 270 -4.80 17.42 -5.88
CA ALA A 270 -5.75 17.75 -6.93
C ALA A 270 -6.72 16.61 -7.25
N TRP A 271 -6.30 15.35 -7.13
CA TRP A 271 -7.18 14.19 -7.31
C TRP A 271 -8.23 14.10 -6.20
N VAL A 272 -7.78 14.27 -4.95
CA VAL A 272 -8.69 14.29 -3.80
C VAL A 272 -9.67 15.46 -3.87
N GLN A 273 -9.19 16.64 -4.32
CA GLN A 273 -10.05 17.78 -4.54
C GLN A 273 -11.08 17.53 -5.65
N SER A 274 -10.70 16.84 -6.73
CA SER A 274 -11.64 16.44 -7.78
C SER A 274 -12.72 15.49 -7.26
N LEU A 275 -12.36 14.55 -6.37
CA LEU A 275 -13.33 13.70 -5.68
C LEU A 275 -14.30 14.54 -4.82
N ALA A 276 -13.79 15.47 -4.01
CA ALA A 276 -14.63 16.35 -3.19
C ALA A 276 -15.59 17.19 -4.04
N ASN A 277 -15.11 17.68 -5.20
CA ASN A 277 -15.96 18.43 -6.13
C ASN A 277 -17.05 17.54 -6.73
N PHE A 278 -16.70 16.34 -7.19
CA PHE A 278 -17.65 15.36 -7.69
C PHE A 278 -18.74 15.03 -6.66
N CYS A 279 -18.34 14.73 -5.41
CA CYS A 279 -19.28 14.43 -4.34
C CYS A 279 -20.22 15.61 -4.04
N ARG A 280 -19.73 16.85 -4.15
CA ARG A 280 -20.52 18.05 -3.93
C ARG A 280 -21.52 18.28 -5.07
N GLU A 281 -21.06 18.15 -6.30
CA GLU A 281 -21.87 18.34 -7.51
C GLU A 281 -23.00 17.32 -7.63
N HIS A 282 -22.70 16.06 -7.29
CA HIS A 282 -23.66 14.94 -7.37
C HIS A 282 -24.37 14.65 -6.05
N HIS A 283 -24.24 15.51 -5.03
CA HIS A 283 -24.89 15.37 -3.72
C HIS A 283 -24.70 13.98 -3.08
N ILE A 284 -23.48 13.42 -3.21
CA ILE A 284 -23.17 12.10 -2.67
C ILE A 284 -23.26 12.12 -1.15
N THR A 285 -23.95 11.17 -0.57
CA THR A 285 -24.17 11.04 0.87
C THR A 285 -23.22 10.07 1.56
N SER A 286 -22.66 9.09 0.83
CA SER A 286 -21.59 8.18 1.27
C SER A 286 -20.74 7.73 0.10
N LEU A 287 -19.43 7.55 0.30
CA LEU A 287 -18.53 6.98 -0.70
C LEU A 287 -18.87 5.52 -1.05
N THR A 288 -19.52 4.81 -0.13
CA THR A 288 -19.95 3.42 -0.34
C THR A 288 -21.10 3.29 -1.33
N HIS A 289 -21.80 4.39 -1.65
CA HIS A 289 -22.87 4.42 -2.65
C HIS A 289 -22.35 4.69 -4.07
N LEU A 290 -21.05 4.98 -4.22
CA LEU A 290 -20.46 5.23 -5.52
C LEU A 290 -20.24 3.92 -6.29
N ASP A 291 -20.82 3.86 -7.48
CA ASP A 291 -20.55 2.80 -8.42
C ASP A 291 -19.14 2.95 -9.00
N LEU A 292 -18.32 1.89 -8.89
CA LEU A 292 -16.95 1.83 -9.42
C LEU A 292 -16.84 1.00 -10.71
N GLY A 293 -17.95 0.50 -11.23
CA GLY A 293 -18.03 -0.29 -12.47
C GLY A 293 -17.64 0.50 -13.72
N ASP A 294 -17.50 -0.19 -14.85
CA ASP A 294 -16.98 0.41 -16.08
C ASP A 294 -17.92 1.50 -16.69
N GLY A 295 -19.20 1.46 -16.38
CA GLY A 295 -20.21 2.46 -16.80
C GLY A 295 -20.36 3.67 -15.86
N SER A 296 -19.67 3.69 -14.74
CA SER A 296 -19.83 4.69 -13.69
C SER A 296 -19.55 6.12 -14.16
N PRO A 297 -20.37 7.11 -13.74
CA PRO A 297 -20.08 8.52 -13.95
C PRO A 297 -18.71 8.93 -13.41
N LEU A 298 -18.24 8.32 -12.31
CA LEU A 298 -16.94 8.60 -11.71
C LEU A 298 -15.78 8.30 -12.67
N ARG A 299 -15.90 7.29 -13.55
CA ARG A 299 -14.87 6.95 -14.55
C ARG A 299 -14.77 7.94 -15.71
N ARG A 300 -15.78 8.76 -15.90
CA ARG A 300 -15.81 9.82 -16.94
C ARG A 300 -15.13 11.10 -16.46
N VAL A 301 -14.92 11.23 -15.16
CA VAL A 301 -14.27 12.40 -14.55
C VAL A 301 -12.75 12.24 -14.62
N THR A 302 -12.06 13.31 -14.98
CA THR A 302 -10.60 13.39 -14.86
C THR A 302 -10.23 13.91 -13.46
N PRO A 303 -9.28 13.32 -12.77
CA PRO A 303 -8.31 12.30 -13.19
C PRO A 303 -8.86 10.86 -13.18
N ARG A 304 -8.27 10.01 -14.02
CA ARG A 304 -8.66 8.59 -14.16
C ARG A 304 -8.38 7.75 -12.90
N GLU A 305 -7.63 8.29 -11.98
CA GLU A 305 -7.24 7.68 -10.71
C GLU A 305 -8.37 7.68 -9.67
N LEU A 306 -9.43 8.48 -9.86
CA LEU A 306 -10.54 8.62 -8.90
C LEU A 306 -11.18 7.31 -8.49
N PRO A 307 -11.55 6.37 -9.38
CA PRO A 307 -12.14 5.10 -8.96
C PRO A 307 -11.22 4.27 -8.07
N THR A 308 -9.90 4.35 -8.32
CA THR A 308 -8.90 3.66 -7.49
C THR A 308 -8.80 4.30 -6.10
N ILE A 309 -8.83 5.63 -6.03
CA ILE A 309 -8.80 6.37 -4.75
C ILE A 309 -10.04 6.07 -3.93
N VAL A 310 -11.22 6.13 -4.55
CA VAL A 310 -12.50 5.80 -3.88
C VAL A 310 -12.50 4.34 -3.42
N GLY A 311 -12.06 3.41 -4.27
CA GLY A 311 -11.95 2.00 -3.90
C GLY A 311 -11.04 1.76 -2.70
N GLU A 312 -9.90 2.45 -2.62
CA GLU A 312 -8.98 2.36 -1.47
C GLU A 312 -9.61 2.99 -0.21
N MET A 313 -10.32 4.12 -0.32
CA MET A 313 -11.04 4.72 0.80
C MET A 313 -12.18 3.83 1.29
N VAL A 314 -12.99 3.29 0.39
CA VAL A 314 -14.08 2.35 0.73
C VAL A 314 -13.53 1.08 1.40
N GLU A 315 -12.42 0.53 0.89
CA GLU A 315 -11.77 -0.62 1.53
C GLU A 315 -11.31 -0.31 2.97
N ALA A 316 -10.86 0.92 3.24
CA ALA A 316 -10.51 1.38 4.59
C ALA A 316 -11.72 1.61 5.50
N LEU A 317 -12.91 1.85 4.94
CA LEU A 317 -14.16 2.02 5.68
C LEU A 317 -14.84 0.67 6.02
N GLN A 318 -14.67 -0.33 5.16
CA GLN A 318 -15.34 -1.62 5.35
C GLN A 318 -15.14 -2.27 6.73
N PRO A 319 -13.90 -2.30 7.33
CA PRO A 319 -13.73 -2.87 8.67
C PRO A 319 -14.39 -2.05 9.78
N ILE A 320 -14.80 -0.82 9.49
CA ILE A 320 -15.52 0.05 10.43
C ILE A 320 -17.04 -0.16 10.30
N TYR A 321 -17.52 -0.25 9.07
CA TYR A 321 -18.95 -0.31 8.76
C TYR A 321 -19.53 -1.72 8.89
N LEU A 322 -18.76 -2.76 8.59
CA LEU A 322 -19.20 -4.15 8.61
C LEU A 322 -18.70 -4.86 9.86
N THR A 323 -19.58 -5.56 10.53
CA THR A 323 -19.23 -6.50 11.60
C THR A 323 -18.83 -7.86 11.02
N PRO A 324 -18.20 -8.74 11.81
CA PRO A 324 -17.99 -10.14 11.40
C PRO A 324 -19.30 -10.84 10.99
N ALA A 325 -20.43 -10.55 11.65
CA ALA A 325 -21.73 -11.11 11.32
C ALA A 325 -22.21 -10.65 9.94
N ASP A 326 -22.10 -9.34 9.64
CA ASP A 326 -22.44 -8.78 8.34
C ASP A 326 -21.60 -9.41 7.23
N THR A 327 -20.27 -9.55 7.45
CA THR A 327 -19.39 -10.15 6.45
C THR A 327 -19.66 -11.64 6.25
N ARG A 328 -20.10 -12.37 7.28
CA ARG A 328 -20.54 -13.76 7.16
C ARG A 328 -21.79 -13.89 6.27
N GLU A 329 -22.75 -13.02 6.50
CA GLU A 329 -23.99 -13.00 5.69
C GLU A 329 -23.69 -12.69 4.22
N HIS A 330 -22.82 -11.72 3.95
CA HIS A 330 -22.38 -11.38 2.59
C HIS A 330 -21.43 -12.41 1.95
N GLY A 331 -21.01 -13.45 2.68
CA GLY A 331 -20.08 -14.45 2.16
C GLY A 331 -18.67 -13.93 1.92
N VAL A 332 -18.23 -13.00 2.74
CA VAL A 332 -16.90 -12.41 2.67
C VAL A 332 -16.23 -12.57 4.03
N ILE A 333 -14.97 -12.98 4.10
CA ILE A 333 -14.22 -12.93 5.35
C ILE A 333 -13.15 -11.84 5.27
N ARG A 334 -13.07 -11.04 6.32
CA ARG A 334 -12.03 -10.02 6.47
C ARG A 334 -11.07 -10.40 7.58
N THR A 335 -9.81 -10.59 7.24
CA THR A 335 -8.77 -11.00 8.20
C THR A 335 -8.46 -9.91 9.22
N ASP A 336 -8.63 -8.64 8.85
CA ASP A 336 -8.44 -7.49 9.74
C ASP A 336 -9.48 -7.40 10.86
N HIS A 337 -10.68 -7.96 10.73
CA HIS A 337 -11.65 -8.14 11.82
C HIS A 337 -11.09 -9.01 12.97
N PHE A 338 -10.12 -9.85 12.66
CA PHE A 338 -9.45 -10.76 13.63
C PHE A 338 -8.06 -10.25 14.02
N GLY A 339 -7.70 -9.00 13.67
CA GLY A 339 -6.38 -8.44 13.94
C GLY A 339 -5.25 -8.99 13.07
N VAL A 340 -5.57 -9.73 12.00
CA VAL A 340 -4.59 -10.42 11.15
C VAL A 340 -4.45 -9.70 9.82
N LYS A 341 -3.20 -9.37 9.45
CA LYS A 341 -2.85 -8.78 8.14
C LYS A 341 -1.73 -9.59 7.50
N PHE A 342 -1.98 -10.09 6.30
CA PHE A 342 -0.96 -10.81 5.53
C PHE A 342 -0.23 -9.87 4.56
N PRO A 343 1.10 -9.74 4.65
CA PRO A 343 1.85 -8.83 3.78
C PRO A 343 1.62 -9.12 2.29
N GLY A 344 1.31 -8.07 1.53
CA GLY A 344 1.13 -8.14 0.07
C GLY A 344 -0.14 -8.87 -0.40
N ARG A 345 -1.13 -9.09 0.49
CA ARG A 345 -2.44 -9.68 0.17
C ARG A 345 -3.56 -8.74 0.60
N SER A 346 -4.70 -8.85 -0.07
CA SER A 346 -5.94 -8.25 0.41
C SER A 346 -6.36 -8.88 1.74
N ASN A 347 -6.90 -8.08 2.64
CA ASN A 347 -7.50 -8.57 3.87
C ASN A 347 -8.88 -9.21 3.62
N ARG A 348 -9.42 -9.06 2.41
CA ARG A 348 -10.72 -9.59 1.99
C ARG A 348 -10.54 -10.88 1.21
N ILE A 349 -11.26 -11.93 1.60
CA ILE A 349 -11.40 -13.19 0.86
C ILE A 349 -12.89 -13.32 0.52
N ASP A 350 -13.20 -13.38 -0.76
CA ASP A 350 -14.55 -13.55 -1.28
C ASP A 350 -14.88 -15.04 -1.34
N LEU A 351 -16.00 -15.44 -0.77
CA LEU A 351 -16.50 -16.81 -0.70
C LEU A 351 -17.82 -16.98 -1.48
N THR A 352 -18.26 -15.92 -2.19
CA THR A 352 -19.57 -15.91 -2.87
C THR A 352 -19.64 -16.87 -4.07
N ASP A 353 -18.49 -17.33 -4.56
CA ASP A 353 -18.34 -18.36 -5.58
C ASP A 353 -18.70 -19.79 -5.06
N ILE A 354 -18.80 -19.98 -3.73
CA ILE A 354 -19.37 -21.20 -3.12
C ILE A 354 -20.91 -21.07 -3.13
N THR A 355 -21.55 -21.82 -4.01
CA THR A 355 -23.00 -21.68 -4.28
C THR A 355 -23.87 -22.17 -3.12
N GLN A 356 -23.47 -23.22 -2.40
CA GLN A 356 -24.20 -23.74 -1.24
C GLN A 356 -23.98 -22.85 -0.02
N ARG A 357 -25.03 -22.15 0.44
CA ARG A 357 -24.94 -21.20 1.57
C ARG A 357 -24.46 -21.86 2.86
N TRP A 358 -24.94 -23.08 3.16
CA TRP A 358 -24.49 -23.82 4.35
C TRP A 358 -22.97 -24.08 4.33
N LEU A 359 -22.45 -24.53 3.17
CA LEU A 359 -21.04 -24.85 3.00
C LEU A 359 -20.14 -23.60 3.10
N ARG A 360 -20.61 -22.51 2.51
CA ARG A 360 -19.96 -21.18 2.62
C ARG A 360 -19.90 -20.70 4.07
N ASN A 361 -21.00 -20.86 4.83
CA ASN A 361 -21.07 -20.46 6.23
C ASN A 361 -20.12 -21.30 7.11
N ILE A 362 -20.10 -22.62 6.94
CA ILE A 362 -19.14 -23.49 7.65
C ILE A 362 -17.69 -23.08 7.34
N LEU A 363 -17.39 -22.77 6.08
CA LEU A 363 -16.05 -22.34 5.70
C LEU A 363 -15.71 -21.00 6.37
N TRP A 364 -16.65 -20.06 6.38
CA TRP A 364 -16.44 -18.77 7.02
C TRP A 364 -16.16 -18.94 8.52
N ASP A 365 -16.96 -19.74 9.22
CA ASP A 365 -16.82 -20.04 10.65
C ASP A 365 -15.47 -20.72 10.95
N HIS A 366 -15.11 -21.73 10.16
CA HIS A 366 -13.84 -22.45 10.29
C HIS A 366 -12.61 -21.55 10.06
N MET A 367 -12.68 -20.62 9.07
CA MET A 367 -11.63 -19.63 8.83
C MET A 367 -11.56 -18.62 9.99
N ALA A 368 -12.71 -18.16 10.50
CA ALA A 368 -12.78 -17.24 11.63
C ALA A 368 -12.15 -17.85 12.89
N ASP A 369 -12.44 -19.11 13.18
CA ASP A 369 -11.86 -19.83 14.31
C ASP A 369 -10.35 -20.06 14.12
N THR A 370 -9.93 -20.36 12.89
CA THR A 370 -8.50 -20.45 12.55
C THR A 370 -7.77 -19.15 12.78
N LEU A 371 -8.40 -18.00 12.46
CA LEU A 371 -7.82 -16.66 12.65
C LEU A 371 -7.81 -16.22 14.12
N ARG A 372 -8.83 -16.62 14.91
CA ARG A 372 -8.89 -16.35 16.36
C ARG A 372 -7.99 -17.29 17.18
N GLY A 373 -7.73 -18.47 16.65
CA GLY A 373 -7.05 -19.53 17.37
C GLY A 373 -5.57 -19.28 17.61
N PRO A 374 -4.96 -19.98 18.58
CA PRO A 374 -3.54 -19.84 18.93
C PRO A 374 -2.60 -20.29 17.80
N ARG A 375 -3.11 -21.03 16.84
CA ARG A 375 -2.38 -21.48 15.63
C ARG A 375 -2.74 -20.66 14.39
N CYS A 376 -3.01 -19.36 14.57
CA CYS A 376 -3.26 -18.45 13.46
C CYS A 376 -2.17 -18.59 12.39
N PRO A 377 -2.53 -18.77 11.10
CA PRO A 377 -1.56 -18.97 10.04
C PRO A 377 -0.70 -17.72 9.83
N ARG A 378 0.59 -17.93 9.58
CA ARG A 378 1.57 -16.85 9.31
C ARG A 378 1.49 -16.28 7.87
N SER A 379 0.66 -16.89 7.03
CA SER A 379 0.44 -16.47 5.64
C SER A 379 -0.98 -16.83 5.20
N ALA A 380 -1.48 -16.16 4.17
CA ALA A 380 -2.80 -16.44 3.60
C ALA A 380 -2.93 -17.83 2.94
N GLY A 381 -1.81 -18.50 2.65
CA GLY A 381 -1.80 -19.78 1.92
C GLY A 381 -2.72 -20.87 2.49
N PRO A 382 -2.76 -21.11 3.81
CA PRO A 382 -3.72 -22.05 4.39
C PRO A 382 -5.18 -21.67 4.13
N LEU A 383 -5.56 -20.39 4.25
CA LEU A 383 -6.91 -19.90 3.96
C LEU A 383 -7.25 -20.04 2.47
N ASP A 384 -6.32 -19.68 1.58
CA ASP A 384 -6.47 -19.91 0.13
C ASP A 384 -6.70 -21.38 -0.20
N ASN A 385 -6.02 -22.31 0.49
CA ASN A 385 -6.19 -23.74 0.28
C ASN A 385 -7.52 -24.26 0.84
N MET A 386 -7.99 -23.75 1.99
CA MET A 386 -9.32 -24.03 2.52
C MET A 386 -10.39 -23.62 1.51
N HIS A 387 -10.32 -22.38 1.04
CA HIS A 387 -11.25 -21.84 0.05
C HIS A 387 -11.28 -22.70 -1.22
N ARG A 388 -10.12 -22.98 -1.82
CA ARG A 388 -10.03 -23.80 -3.02
C ARG A 388 -10.55 -25.23 -2.82
N ALA A 389 -10.29 -25.86 -1.69
CA ALA A 389 -10.79 -27.18 -1.38
C ALA A 389 -12.32 -27.21 -1.27
N THR A 390 -12.88 -26.19 -0.65
CA THR A 390 -14.34 -26.03 -0.51
C THR A 390 -15.00 -25.73 -1.85
N LEU A 391 -14.37 -24.93 -2.72
CA LEU A 391 -14.84 -24.69 -4.08
C LEU A 391 -14.90 -25.98 -4.92
N GLU A 392 -13.89 -26.85 -4.81
CA GLU A 392 -13.90 -28.15 -5.52
C GLU A 392 -15.05 -29.03 -5.02
N LEU A 393 -15.33 -29.04 -3.72
CA LEU A 393 -16.49 -29.74 -3.16
C LEU A 393 -17.80 -29.09 -3.64
N SER A 394 -17.90 -27.76 -3.60
CA SER A 394 -19.08 -27.03 -4.06
C SER A 394 -19.41 -27.32 -5.51
N ALA A 395 -18.41 -27.28 -6.40
CA ALA A 395 -18.58 -27.57 -7.83
C ALA A 395 -19.01 -29.04 -8.06
N PHE A 396 -18.44 -29.97 -7.30
CA PHE A 396 -18.84 -31.38 -7.34
C PHE A 396 -20.31 -31.56 -6.92
N LEU A 397 -20.71 -30.98 -5.77
CA LEU A 397 -22.07 -31.07 -5.26
C LEU A 397 -23.08 -30.46 -6.24
N GLN A 398 -22.74 -29.35 -6.87
CA GLN A 398 -23.59 -28.68 -7.86
C GLN A 398 -23.99 -29.62 -9.02
N ILE A 399 -23.13 -30.56 -9.38
CA ILE A 399 -23.34 -31.49 -10.51
C ILE A 399 -23.93 -32.81 -10.04
N HIS A 400 -23.48 -33.34 -8.88
CA HIS A 400 -23.69 -34.73 -8.50
C HIS A 400 -24.63 -34.93 -7.29
N ALA A 401 -25.00 -33.86 -6.58
CA ALA A 401 -25.90 -33.97 -5.44
C ALA A 401 -27.33 -33.56 -5.79
N PRO A 402 -28.34 -34.10 -5.09
CA PRO A 402 -29.72 -33.67 -5.24
C PRO A 402 -29.87 -32.17 -5.02
N GLY A 403 -30.62 -31.49 -5.91
CA GLY A 403 -30.80 -30.05 -5.84
C GLY A 403 -29.49 -29.24 -5.83
N GLY A 404 -28.40 -29.73 -6.43
CA GLY A 404 -27.11 -29.06 -6.43
C GLY A 404 -26.42 -29.00 -5.05
N GLY A 405 -26.86 -29.84 -4.12
CA GLY A 405 -26.33 -29.89 -2.75
C GLY A 405 -26.66 -28.66 -1.89
N HIS A 406 -27.70 -27.91 -2.25
CA HIS A 406 -28.13 -26.74 -1.46
C HIS A 406 -28.78 -27.17 -0.13
N ASP A 407 -29.41 -28.35 -0.08
CA ASP A 407 -29.89 -28.96 1.15
C ASP A 407 -28.85 -29.96 1.69
N PRO A 408 -28.21 -29.68 2.83
CA PRO A 408 -27.23 -30.59 3.41
C PRO A 408 -27.84 -31.92 3.91
N ALA A 409 -29.14 -31.96 4.25
CA ALA A 409 -29.81 -33.17 4.72
C ALA A 409 -29.92 -34.24 3.62
N GLY A 410 -29.87 -33.85 2.35
CA GLY A 410 -29.86 -34.77 1.21
C GLY A 410 -28.50 -35.44 0.93
N LEU A 411 -27.44 -35.10 1.67
CA LEU A 411 -26.09 -35.61 1.47
C LEU A 411 -25.84 -36.83 2.38
N ASN A 412 -25.15 -37.85 1.87
CA ASN A 412 -24.83 -39.08 2.59
C ASN A 412 -23.41 -39.59 2.27
N ALA A 413 -23.01 -40.71 2.84
CA ALA A 413 -21.70 -41.32 2.64
C ALA A 413 -21.38 -41.61 1.16
N GLU A 414 -22.38 -41.95 0.35
CA GLU A 414 -22.19 -42.23 -1.09
C GLU A 414 -21.69 -40.99 -1.84
N HIS A 415 -22.25 -39.82 -1.55
CA HIS A 415 -21.78 -38.54 -2.16
C HIS A 415 -20.32 -38.26 -1.81
N ALA A 416 -19.89 -38.57 -0.59
CA ALA A 416 -18.49 -38.42 -0.20
C ALA A 416 -17.56 -39.38 -0.95
N HIS A 417 -17.97 -40.65 -1.09
CA HIS A 417 -17.23 -41.66 -1.86
C HIS A 417 -17.11 -41.27 -3.34
N ARG A 418 -18.20 -40.77 -3.93
CA ARG A 418 -18.23 -40.26 -5.32
C ARG A 418 -17.29 -39.09 -5.51
N PHE A 419 -17.25 -38.14 -4.57
CA PHE A 419 -16.31 -37.00 -4.60
C PHE A 419 -14.85 -37.48 -4.59
N VAL A 420 -14.53 -38.47 -3.76
CA VAL A 420 -13.18 -39.04 -3.70
C VAL A 420 -12.82 -39.76 -5.00
N ALA A 421 -13.78 -40.49 -5.59
CA ALA A 421 -13.60 -41.19 -6.87
C ALA A 421 -13.38 -40.20 -8.02
N ASP A 422 -14.20 -39.13 -8.10
CA ASP A 422 -14.06 -38.06 -9.09
C ASP A 422 -12.67 -37.38 -9.03
N LEU A 423 -12.18 -37.05 -7.84
CA LEU A 423 -10.84 -36.47 -7.68
C LEU A 423 -9.72 -37.43 -8.11
N ARG A 424 -9.86 -38.77 -7.89
CA ARG A 424 -8.91 -39.80 -8.35
C ARG A 424 -8.91 -39.94 -9.86
N GLU A 425 -10.09 -39.92 -10.45
CA GLU A 425 -10.24 -40.00 -11.91
C GLU A 425 -9.64 -38.77 -12.61
N ARG A 426 -9.91 -37.56 -12.11
CA ARG A 426 -9.31 -36.36 -12.62
C ARG A 426 -7.79 -36.33 -12.48
N GLU A 427 -7.25 -36.88 -11.40
CA GLU A 427 -5.80 -37.02 -11.24
C GLU A 427 -5.22 -37.99 -12.26
N ARG A 428 -5.85 -39.17 -12.43
CA ARG A 428 -5.40 -40.24 -13.34
C ARG A 428 -5.36 -39.80 -14.80
N HIS A 429 -6.36 -39.06 -15.21
CA HIS A 429 -6.53 -38.62 -16.60
C HIS A 429 -6.07 -37.19 -16.83
N ALA A 430 -5.42 -36.52 -15.86
CA ALA A 430 -4.96 -35.14 -15.90
C ALA A 430 -6.08 -34.16 -16.34
N LEU A 431 -7.32 -34.39 -15.89
CA LEU A 431 -8.47 -33.57 -16.24
C LEU A 431 -8.42 -32.22 -15.54
N ALA A 432 -9.01 -31.24 -16.19
CA ALA A 432 -9.11 -29.89 -15.66
C ALA A 432 -9.99 -29.84 -14.40
N SER A 433 -9.59 -28.98 -13.45
CA SER A 433 -10.46 -28.58 -12.35
C SER A 433 -11.60 -27.71 -12.91
N PRO A 434 -12.88 -27.90 -12.51
CA PRO A 434 -14.01 -27.10 -12.98
C PRO A 434 -13.96 -25.66 -12.53
N ILE A 435 -13.19 -25.35 -11.48
CA ILE A 435 -13.18 -24.04 -10.82
C ILE A 435 -11.86 -23.30 -10.94
N ALA A 436 -10.75 -24.01 -11.12
CA ALA A 436 -9.44 -23.37 -11.05
C ALA A 436 -8.90 -23.06 -12.44
N LYS A 437 -8.74 -21.77 -12.71
CA LYS A 437 -7.93 -21.30 -13.83
C LYS A 437 -6.45 -21.42 -13.44
N GLY A 438 -5.66 -22.01 -14.33
CA GLY A 438 -4.21 -22.08 -14.21
C GLY A 438 -3.56 -20.72 -14.57
N VAL A 439 -2.23 -20.73 -14.64
CA VAL A 439 -1.47 -19.57 -15.09
C VAL A 439 -1.87 -19.21 -16.53
N HIS A 440 -2.12 -17.91 -16.77
CA HIS A 440 -2.58 -17.40 -18.08
C HIS A 440 -3.93 -17.93 -18.58
N GLY A 441 -4.85 -18.28 -17.65
CA GLY A 441 -6.21 -18.69 -18.03
C GLY A 441 -6.34 -20.14 -18.52
N SER A 442 -5.25 -20.89 -18.60
CA SER A 442 -5.31 -22.32 -18.92
C SER A 442 -5.99 -23.12 -17.79
N PRO A 443 -6.70 -24.22 -18.09
CA PRO A 443 -7.30 -25.05 -17.06
C PRO A 443 -6.24 -25.59 -16.10
N SER A 444 -6.52 -25.57 -14.80
CA SER A 444 -5.63 -26.16 -13.78
C SER A 444 -5.96 -27.64 -13.59
N ILE A 445 -5.02 -28.53 -13.84
CA ILE A 445 -5.18 -29.97 -13.66
C ILE A 445 -5.08 -30.41 -12.19
N ILE A 446 -5.75 -31.50 -11.85
CA ILE A 446 -5.65 -32.13 -10.54
C ILE A 446 -4.40 -33.01 -10.48
N THR A 447 -3.44 -32.62 -9.66
CA THR A 447 -2.25 -33.40 -9.34
C THR A 447 -2.44 -34.18 -8.03
N ALA A 448 -1.64 -35.24 -7.77
CA ALA A 448 -1.65 -35.99 -6.51
C ALA A 448 -1.54 -35.10 -5.27
N ASN A 449 -0.67 -34.06 -5.32
CA ASN A 449 -0.52 -33.13 -4.22
C ASN A 449 -1.76 -32.23 -4.06
N ARG A 450 -2.37 -31.83 -5.15
CA ARG A 450 -3.60 -31.02 -5.12
C ARG A 450 -4.77 -31.85 -4.58
N ARG A 451 -4.99 -33.08 -5.06
CA ARG A 451 -5.99 -33.98 -4.51
C ARG A 451 -5.84 -34.18 -3.01
N ARG A 452 -4.60 -34.44 -2.55
CA ARG A 452 -4.32 -34.57 -1.12
C ARG A 452 -4.70 -33.33 -0.33
N ASN A 453 -4.37 -32.15 -0.82
CA ASN A 453 -4.70 -30.90 -0.16
C ASN A 453 -6.22 -30.70 -0.11
N ILE A 454 -6.93 -30.94 -1.23
CA ILE A 454 -8.40 -30.85 -1.28
C ILE A 454 -9.00 -31.75 -0.22
N LEU A 455 -8.66 -33.04 -0.20
CA LEU A 455 -9.23 -33.99 0.77
C LEU A 455 -8.92 -33.63 2.22
N ASN A 456 -7.68 -33.21 2.52
CA ASN A 456 -7.29 -32.86 3.89
C ASN A 456 -8.04 -31.62 4.38
N TYR A 457 -8.13 -30.57 3.56
CA TYR A 457 -8.83 -29.35 3.96
C TYR A 457 -10.35 -29.55 4.02
N THR A 458 -10.95 -30.25 3.06
CA THR A 458 -12.37 -30.60 3.08
C THR A 458 -12.72 -31.45 4.30
N ARG A 459 -11.91 -32.48 4.59
CA ARG A 459 -12.09 -33.29 5.78
C ARG A 459 -11.94 -32.49 7.06
N GLY A 460 -10.93 -31.62 7.15
CA GLY A 460 -10.73 -30.74 8.31
C GLY A 460 -11.91 -29.80 8.54
N LEU A 461 -12.44 -29.22 7.47
CA LEU A 461 -13.62 -28.36 7.49
C LEU A 461 -14.87 -29.09 8.01
N LEU A 462 -15.19 -30.23 7.40
CA LEU A 462 -16.38 -31.02 7.77
C LEU A 462 -16.28 -31.62 9.17
N ARG A 463 -15.10 -32.05 9.59
CA ARG A 463 -14.85 -32.49 10.99
C ARG A 463 -15.01 -31.35 11.98
N GLY A 464 -14.49 -30.15 11.66
CA GLY A 464 -14.70 -28.98 12.49
C GLY A 464 -16.17 -28.65 12.68
N ALA A 465 -16.98 -28.77 11.64
CA ALA A 465 -18.43 -28.58 11.72
C ALA A 465 -19.13 -29.64 12.58
N LEU A 466 -18.65 -30.90 12.53
CA LEU A 466 -19.16 -31.98 13.40
C LEU A 466 -18.76 -31.71 14.87
N ASP A 467 -17.50 -31.37 15.12
CA ASP A 467 -16.98 -31.13 16.48
C ASP A 467 -17.63 -29.91 17.16
N SER A 468 -18.07 -28.91 16.37
CA SER A 468 -18.81 -27.73 16.86
C SER A 468 -20.31 -27.92 17.00
N GLY A 469 -20.88 -29.07 16.58
CA GLY A 469 -22.32 -29.34 16.54
C GLY A 469 -23.05 -28.62 15.38
N GLU A 470 -22.34 -27.88 14.54
CA GLU A 470 -22.94 -27.16 13.40
C GLU A 470 -23.49 -28.13 12.34
N ALA A 471 -22.84 -29.29 12.16
CA ALA A 471 -23.30 -30.33 11.24
C ALA A 471 -24.70 -30.84 11.62
N ASP A 472 -24.93 -31.10 12.91
CA ASP A 472 -26.24 -31.55 13.41
C ASP A 472 -27.30 -30.44 13.28
N ARG A 473 -26.92 -29.18 13.54
CA ARG A 473 -27.80 -28.01 13.44
C ARG A 473 -28.33 -27.78 12.03
N ILE A 474 -27.52 -28.06 11.00
CA ILE A 474 -27.93 -27.90 9.60
C ILE A 474 -28.48 -29.21 8.98
N GLY A 475 -28.51 -30.29 9.72
CA GLY A 475 -29.00 -31.60 9.25
C GLY A 475 -28.01 -32.34 8.33
N LEU A 476 -26.71 -32.01 8.36
CA LEU A 476 -25.70 -32.68 7.53
C LEU A 476 -25.38 -34.07 8.08
N ASP A 477 -25.60 -35.09 7.25
CA ASP A 477 -25.40 -36.51 7.65
C ASP A 477 -23.97 -36.81 8.10
N ARG A 478 -23.85 -37.42 9.26
CA ARG A 478 -22.57 -37.81 9.84
C ARG A 478 -21.80 -38.79 8.92
N GLY A 479 -22.49 -39.64 8.18
CA GLY A 479 -21.91 -40.58 7.23
C GLY A 479 -21.15 -39.85 6.11
N PHE A 480 -21.74 -38.73 5.60
CA PHE A 480 -21.05 -37.89 4.61
C PHE A 480 -19.70 -37.38 5.14
N ILE A 481 -19.66 -36.93 6.40
CA ILE A 481 -18.43 -36.39 7.02
C ILE A 481 -17.39 -37.45 7.29
N VAL A 482 -17.81 -38.60 7.84
CA VAL A 482 -16.92 -39.68 8.26
C VAL A 482 -16.33 -40.41 7.05
N ALA A 483 -17.08 -40.53 5.96
CA ALA A 483 -16.63 -41.13 4.71
C ALA A 483 -15.52 -40.38 4.00
N MET A 484 -15.26 -39.09 4.36
CA MET A 484 -14.10 -38.35 3.83
C MET A 484 -12.78 -38.94 4.33
N PRO A 485 -11.96 -39.55 3.47
CA PRO A 485 -10.75 -40.25 3.90
C PRO A 485 -9.66 -39.29 4.33
N LEU A 486 -8.74 -39.77 5.16
CA LEU A 486 -7.41 -39.16 5.28
C LEU A 486 -6.68 -39.37 3.95
N ALA A 487 -6.25 -38.28 3.36
CA ALA A 487 -5.37 -38.40 2.21
C ALA A 487 -4.02 -38.97 2.66
N GLY A 488 -3.64 -40.12 2.13
CA GLY A 488 -2.41 -40.82 2.47
C GLY A 488 -1.16 -39.97 2.25
N ASN A 489 -0.05 -40.38 2.81
CA ASN A 489 1.23 -39.73 2.60
C ASN A 489 1.67 -39.90 1.13
N ILE A 490 1.90 -38.80 0.44
CA ILE A 490 2.59 -38.84 -0.85
C ILE A 490 4.07 -39.00 -0.55
N VAL A 491 4.67 -40.04 -1.13
CA VAL A 491 6.14 -40.16 -1.16
C VAL A 491 6.65 -38.96 -1.96
N ARG A 492 7.13 -37.96 -1.27
CA ARG A 492 7.78 -36.80 -1.93
C ARG A 492 9.13 -37.28 -2.44
N ARG A 493 9.31 -37.35 -3.77
CA ARG A 493 10.65 -37.46 -4.32
C ARG A 493 11.46 -36.25 -3.82
N SER A 494 12.59 -36.53 -3.17
CA SER A 494 13.56 -35.49 -2.87
C SER A 494 14.00 -34.81 -4.17
N ARG A 495 14.07 -33.52 -4.19
CA ARG A 495 14.67 -32.82 -5.34
C ARG A 495 16.16 -33.10 -5.32
N SER A 496 16.69 -33.56 -6.47
CA SER A 496 18.12 -33.77 -6.61
C SER A 496 18.90 -32.46 -6.54
N PRO A 497 20.14 -32.48 -6.03
CA PRO A 497 21.06 -31.35 -6.19
C PRO A 497 21.30 -31.06 -7.67
N PHE A 498 21.88 -29.93 -7.99
CA PHE A 498 22.31 -29.64 -9.35
C PHE A 498 23.43 -30.64 -9.75
N PRO A 499 23.38 -31.20 -10.96
CA PRO A 499 24.55 -31.83 -11.56
C PRO A 499 25.73 -30.85 -11.65
N ASP A 500 26.95 -31.35 -11.59
CA ASP A 500 28.15 -30.49 -11.54
C ASP A 500 28.28 -29.56 -12.75
N ALA A 501 27.90 -30.02 -13.96
CA ALA A 501 27.88 -29.18 -15.16
C ALA A 501 26.89 -28.02 -15.04
N VAL A 502 25.69 -28.30 -14.51
CA VAL A 502 24.65 -27.28 -14.26
C VAL A 502 25.11 -26.30 -13.17
N ALA A 503 25.68 -26.82 -12.09
CA ALA A 503 26.20 -26.00 -11.00
C ALA A 503 27.27 -25.01 -11.49
N ARG A 504 28.20 -25.49 -12.34
CA ARG A 504 29.22 -24.62 -12.98
C ARG A 504 28.59 -23.56 -13.85
N ALA A 505 27.67 -23.90 -14.73
CA ALA A 505 26.99 -22.95 -15.60
C ALA A 505 26.23 -21.86 -14.83
N LEU A 506 25.58 -22.25 -13.71
CA LEU A 506 24.83 -21.33 -12.83
C LEU A 506 25.72 -20.44 -11.97
N ALA A 507 26.99 -20.73 -11.86
CA ALA A 507 27.97 -19.99 -11.08
C ALA A 507 29.04 -19.30 -11.95
N ASP A 508 29.01 -19.52 -13.26
CA ASP A 508 29.93 -18.93 -14.22
C ASP A 508 29.80 -17.40 -14.25
N PRO A 509 30.92 -16.63 -14.10
CA PRO A 509 30.84 -15.18 -14.06
C PRO A 509 30.22 -14.55 -15.30
N ALA A 510 30.49 -15.06 -16.51
CA ALA A 510 29.92 -14.51 -17.74
C ALA A 510 28.40 -14.70 -17.79
N ASN A 511 27.91 -15.87 -17.35
CA ASN A 511 26.48 -16.16 -17.24
C ASN A 511 25.80 -15.30 -16.17
N LEU A 512 26.47 -15.03 -15.05
CA LEU A 512 25.98 -14.12 -14.00
C LEU A 512 25.94 -12.67 -14.47
N ASP A 513 26.96 -12.21 -15.21
CA ASP A 513 26.98 -10.87 -15.80
C ASP A 513 25.85 -10.70 -16.84
N ARG A 514 25.60 -11.75 -17.63
CA ARG A 514 24.47 -11.78 -18.57
C ARG A 514 23.12 -11.75 -17.85
N MET A 515 22.99 -12.49 -16.73
CA MET A 515 21.80 -12.42 -15.87
C MET A 515 21.53 -10.98 -15.40
N ALA A 516 22.57 -10.26 -14.98
CA ALA A 516 22.47 -8.89 -14.50
C ALA A 516 22.16 -7.90 -15.63
N SER A 517 22.78 -8.04 -16.79
CA SER A 517 22.65 -7.08 -17.88
C SER A 517 21.36 -7.24 -18.71
N VAL A 518 20.90 -8.48 -18.93
CA VAL A 518 19.77 -8.78 -19.80
C VAL A 518 18.45 -8.90 -19.04
N TYR A 519 18.47 -9.54 -17.87
CA TYR A 519 17.24 -9.91 -17.14
C TYR A 519 16.97 -9.01 -15.93
N ASP A 520 17.90 -8.16 -15.50
CA ASP A 520 17.73 -7.22 -14.39
C ASP A 520 17.53 -5.78 -14.87
N LEU A 521 16.40 -5.53 -15.51
CA LEU A 521 16.04 -4.18 -15.95
C LEU A 521 15.94 -3.22 -14.76
N GLY A 522 16.90 -2.32 -14.65
CA GLY A 522 16.96 -1.29 -13.60
C GLY A 522 17.75 -1.66 -12.36
N ASP A 523 18.73 -2.58 -12.47
CA ASP A 523 19.69 -2.98 -11.42
C ASP A 523 19.02 -3.25 -10.05
N ARG A 524 18.05 -4.19 -10.05
CA ARG A 524 17.30 -4.56 -8.84
C ARG A 524 18.02 -5.60 -7.98
N GLY A 525 19.14 -6.13 -8.45
CA GLY A 525 19.98 -7.10 -7.75
C GLY A 525 19.62 -8.55 -8.02
N LEU A 526 19.15 -8.89 -9.24
CA LEU A 526 18.81 -10.26 -9.61
C LEU A 526 19.99 -11.21 -9.42
N ARG A 527 21.18 -10.83 -9.88
CA ARG A 527 22.43 -11.55 -9.67
C ARG A 527 22.77 -11.68 -8.19
N ASP A 528 22.69 -10.58 -7.43
CA ASP A 528 23.05 -10.57 -6.01
C ASP A 528 22.15 -11.50 -5.20
N VAL A 529 20.84 -11.50 -5.52
CA VAL A 529 19.86 -12.45 -4.93
C VAL A 529 20.25 -13.89 -5.25
N TRP A 530 20.63 -14.17 -6.50
CA TRP A 530 21.01 -15.53 -6.91
C TRP A 530 22.31 -15.98 -6.23
N GLU A 531 23.35 -15.17 -6.24
CA GLU A 531 24.63 -15.47 -5.54
C GLU A 531 24.42 -15.66 -4.03
N ALA A 532 23.55 -14.85 -3.41
CA ALA A 532 23.21 -15.04 -2.01
C ALA A 532 22.48 -16.38 -1.75
N ILE A 533 21.60 -16.82 -2.66
CA ILE A 533 20.93 -18.13 -2.55
C ILE A 533 21.92 -19.28 -2.64
N ILE A 534 22.83 -19.29 -3.62
CA ILE A 534 23.79 -20.37 -3.80
C ILE A 534 24.83 -20.44 -2.69
N LEU A 535 25.29 -19.29 -2.19
CA LEU A 535 26.35 -19.22 -1.17
C LEU A 535 25.82 -19.47 0.25
N THR A 536 24.52 -19.24 0.52
CA THR A 536 23.95 -19.42 1.85
C THR A 536 22.96 -20.57 1.95
N GLY A 537 22.47 -21.07 0.83
CA GLY A 537 21.37 -22.05 0.82
C GLY A 537 20.06 -21.52 1.41
N ARG A 538 19.91 -20.22 1.60
CA ARG A 538 18.68 -19.63 2.10
C ARG A 538 17.56 -19.76 1.07
N ARG A 539 16.31 -19.74 1.56
CA ARG A 539 15.17 -19.75 0.64
C ARG A 539 15.12 -18.44 -0.13
N CYS A 540 14.76 -18.49 -1.40
CA CYS A 540 14.64 -17.30 -2.22
C CYS A 540 13.82 -16.19 -1.54
N SER A 541 12.69 -16.55 -0.89
CA SER A 541 11.87 -15.59 -0.16
C SER A 541 12.54 -15.00 1.09
N GLU A 542 13.51 -15.69 1.70
CA GLU A 542 14.28 -15.18 2.83
C GLU A 542 15.30 -14.13 2.33
N ILE A 543 15.99 -14.42 1.23
CA ILE A 543 16.93 -13.47 0.61
C ILE A 543 16.20 -12.23 0.08
N LEU A 544 15.09 -12.41 -0.65
CA LEU A 544 14.33 -11.27 -1.17
C LEU A 544 13.81 -10.32 -0.08
N ARG A 545 13.58 -10.84 1.14
CA ARG A 545 13.08 -10.07 2.29
C ARG A 545 14.15 -9.52 3.22
N LEU A 546 15.42 -9.65 2.85
CA LEU A 546 16.50 -9.05 3.64
C LEU A 546 16.25 -7.56 3.85
N LYS A 547 16.50 -7.12 5.08
CA LYS A 547 16.47 -5.70 5.44
C LYS A 547 17.75 -5.01 4.94
N LEU A 548 17.67 -3.71 4.74
CA LEU A 548 18.83 -2.94 4.30
C LEU A 548 20.02 -3.13 5.27
N ASP A 549 19.78 -3.08 6.58
CA ASP A 549 20.82 -3.22 7.62
C ASP A 549 20.97 -4.67 8.09
N CYS A 550 21.01 -5.64 7.15
CA CYS A 550 21.15 -7.07 7.44
C CYS A 550 22.59 -7.56 7.54
N LEU A 551 23.58 -6.71 7.34
CA LEU A 551 24.99 -7.07 7.35
C LEU A 551 25.72 -6.51 8.56
N GLY A 552 26.69 -7.25 9.05
CA GLY A 552 27.59 -6.82 10.12
C GLY A 552 28.74 -7.79 10.31
N ARG A 553 29.49 -7.60 11.40
CA ARG A 553 30.60 -8.48 11.78
C ARG A 553 30.47 -8.89 13.23
N TYR A 554 30.78 -10.13 13.54
CA TYR A 554 30.89 -10.64 14.89
C TYR A 554 32.24 -11.34 15.06
N GLY A 555 33.06 -10.89 16.02
CA GLY A 555 34.42 -11.38 16.16
C GLY A 555 35.27 -11.22 14.90
N GLY A 556 35.08 -10.14 14.12
CA GLY A 556 35.75 -9.91 12.85
C GLY A 556 35.15 -10.69 11.67
N LEU A 557 34.29 -11.66 11.89
CA LEU A 557 33.69 -12.52 10.87
C LEU A 557 32.44 -11.90 10.26
N PRO A 558 32.28 -11.97 8.92
CA PRO A 558 31.11 -11.43 8.26
C PRO A 558 29.85 -12.23 8.57
N MET A 559 28.78 -11.52 8.93
CA MET A 559 27.51 -12.06 9.35
C MET A 559 26.36 -11.51 8.52
N LEU A 560 25.33 -12.34 8.33
CA LEU A 560 24.07 -11.97 7.69
C LEU A 560 22.91 -12.26 8.66
N TRP A 561 22.13 -11.22 8.97
CA TRP A 561 20.88 -11.34 9.74
C TRP A 561 19.67 -11.46 8.81
N HIS A 562 18.78 -12.39 9.09
CA HIS A 562 17.63 -12.66 8.24
C HIS A 562 16.47 -13.29 9.01
N ASP A 563 15.26 -13.08 8.51
CA ASP A 563 14.04 -13.65 9.08
C ASP A 563 13.71 -15.00 8.45
N GLN A 564 13.56 -16.03 9.26
CA GLN A 564 13.07 -17.35 8.88
C GLN A 564 11.56 -17.45 9.14
N THR A 565 10.76 -16.67 8.43
CA THR A 565 9.31 -16.53 8.66
C THR A 565 8.54 -17.86 8.69
N LYS A 566 8.98 -18.87 7.90
CA LYS A 566 8.32 -20.18 7.84
C LYS A 566 8.43 -20.98 9.15
N VAL A 567 9.52 -20.80 9.90
CA VAL A 567 9.77 -21.50 11.18
C VAL A 567 9.62 -20.58 12.38
N GLY A 568 9.37 -19.28 12.16
CA GLY A 568 9.15 -18.29 13.22
C GLY A 568 10.41 -17.89 13.98
N ASN A 569 11.57 -18.06 13.37
CA ASN A 569 12.82 -17.56 13.89
C ASN A 569 13.14 -16.23 13.19
N TYR A 570 13.07 -15.15 13.94
CA TYR A 570 13.33 -13.80 13.47
C TYR A 570 14.72 -13.38 13.90
N ASP A 571 15.35 -12.54 13.07
CA ASP A 571 16.70 -12.01 13.30
C ASP A 571 17.76 -13.10 13.50
N ALA A 572 17.66 -14.18 12.73
CA ALA A 572 18.62 -15.26 12.75
C ALA A 572 19.93 -14.84 12.08
N ALA A 573 21.05 -15.00 12.77
CA ALA A 573 22.38 -14.70 12.25
C ALA A 573 23.05 -15.93 11.64
N ILE A 574 23.71 -15.75 10.49
CA ILE A 574 24.58 -16.74 9.88
C ILE A 574 25.90 -16.13 9.46
N ARG A 575 26.97 -16.90 9.58
CA ARG A 575 28.25 -16.55 8.98
C ARG A 575 28.17 -16.69 7.46
N ILE A 576 28.72 -15.72 6.74
CA ILE A 576 28.78 -15.70 5.27
C ILE A 576 30.23 -15.55 4.79
N PRO A 577 30.56 -15.92 3.53
CA PRO A 577 31.85 -15.63 2.94
C PRO A 577 32.09 -14.11 2.78
N GLU A 578 33.36 -13.68 2.85
CA GLU A 578 33.73 -12.27 2.67
C GLU A 578 33.21 -11.71 1.34
N ARG A 579 33.42 -12.47 0.25
CA ARG A 579 32.87 -12.10 -1.08
C ARG A 579 31.39 -11.78 -1.08
N LEU A 580 30.57 -12.56 -0.35
CA LEU A 580 29.12 -12.28 -0.26
C LEU A 580 28.85 -11.03 0.57
N HIS A 581 29.62 -10.83 1.64
CA HIS A 581 29.51 -9.62 2.44
C HIS A 581 29.81 -8.37 1.61
N GLU A 582 30.87 -8.39 0.81
CA GLU A 582 31.26 -7.31 -0.11
C GLU A 582 30.15 -7.06 -1.17
N LEU A 583 29.66 -8.12 -1.81
CA LEU A 583 28.59 -8.05 -2.81
C LEU A 583 27.32 -7.39 -2.24
N LEU A 584 26.90 -7.82 -1.05
CA LEU A 584 25.69 -7.28 -0.42
C LEU A 584 25.90 -5.88 0.16
N THR A 585 27.13 -5.53 0.59
CA THR A 585 27.50 -4.16 0.99
C THR A 585 27.38 -3.20 -0.21
N GLU A 586 27.87 -3.63 -1.37
CA GLU A 586 27.69 -2.86 -2.60
C GLU A 586 26.20 -2.70 -2.95
N ARG A 587 25.38 -3.74 -2.77
CA ARG A 587 23.94 -3.66 -2.96
C ARG A 587 23.28 -2.68 -1.97
N GLN A 588 23.71 -2.67 -0.70
CA GLN A 588 23.25 -1.66 0.27
C GLN A 588 23.51 -0.24 -0.23
N ARG A 589 24.75 0.01 -0.71
CA ARG A 589 25.16 1.31 -1.24
C ARG A 589 24.29 1.74 -2.42
N LYS A 590 24.06 0.84 -3.39
CA LYS A 590 23.19 1.08 -4.55
C LYS A 590 21.74 1.36 -4.13
N THR A 591 21.20 0.61 -3.18
CA THR A 591 19.84 0.81 -2.68
C THR A 591 19.69 2.15 -1.97
N VAL A 592 20.67 2.55 -1.16
CA VAL A 592 20.69 3.89 -0.53
C VAL A 592 20.80 4.98 -1.59
N ALA A 593 21.64 4.81 -2.62
CA ALA A 593 21.76 5.76 -3.72
C ALA A 593 20.44 5.96 -4.47
N LEU A 594 19.67 4.88 -4.72
CA LEU A 594 18.35 4.97 -5.32
C LEU A 594 17.34 5.72 -4.41
N PHE A 595 17.45 5.55 -3.10
CA PHE A 595 16.64 6.31 -2.14
C PHE A 595 17.03 7.79 -2.20
N VAL A 596 18.31 8.12 -2.14
CA VAL A 596 18.82 9.50 -2.22
C VAL A 596 18.40 10.16 -3.54
N ALA A 597 18.57 9.47 -4.66
CA ALA A 597 18.13 9.98 -5.97
C ALA A 597 16.63 10.29 -6.04
N ARG A 598 15.82 9.57 -5.25
CA ARG A 598 14.36 9.77 -5.19
C ARG A 598 13.93 10.84 -4.20
N HIS A 599 14.61 10.97 -3.07
CA HIS A 599 14.19 11.80 -1.93
C HIS A 599 15.08 13.02 -1.70
N ASP A 600 16.21 13.12 -2.41
CA ASP A 600 17.24 14.16 -2.25
C ASP A 600 17.77 14.29 -0.81
N ARG A 601 17.75 13.20 -0.06
CA ARG A 601 18.28 13.10 1.29
C ARG A 601 18.67 11.68 1.64
N GLN A 602 19.50 11.52 2.66
CA GLN A 602 19.80 10.22 3.25
C GLN A 602 18.56 9.67 4.00
N PRO A 603 18.36 8.34 3.98
CA PRO A 603 17.33 7.73 4.83
C PRO A 603 17.72 7.88 6.30
N THR A 604 16.75 8.24 7.13
CA THR A 604 16.89 8.27 8.60
C THR A 604 17.10 6.87 9.16
N ALA A 605 17.62 6.73 10.38
CA ALA A 605 17.82 5.43 11.02
C ALA A 605 16.52 4.57 11.09
N PRO A 606 15.33 5.12 11.45
CA PRO A 606 14.09 4.36 11.41
C PRO A 606 13.64 3.96 9.99
N GLU A 607 13.95 4.76 8.98
CA GLU A 607 13.68 4.41 7.57
C GLU A 607 14.60 3.28 7.11
N ARG A 608 15.90 3.38 7.36
CA ARG A 608 16.88 2.33 7.03
C ARG A 608 16.48 0.98 7.61
N ALA A 609 16.13 0.93 8.89
CA ALA A 609 15.71 -0.29 9.57
C ALA A 609 14.48 -0.98 8.93
N ARG A 610 13.62 -0.20 8.26
CA ARG A 610 12.44 -0.73 7.56
C ARG A 610 12.66 -1.03 6.09
N MET A 611 13.64 -0.40 5.45
CA MET A 611 13.93 -0.59 4.03
C MET A 611 14.32 -2.04 3.71
N ALA A 612 13.91 -2.51 2.53
CA ALA A 612 14.38 -3.77 1.98
C ALA A 612 15.74 -3.59 1.30
N LEU A 613 16.63 -4.59 1.38
CA LEU A 613 17.88 -4.60 0.64
C LEU A 613 17.65 -4.66 -0.88
N PHE A 614 16.60 -5.40 -1.30
CA PHE A 614 16.18 -5.55 -2.68
C PHE A 614 14.78 -4.96 -2.88
N PRO A 615 14.62 -3.62 -2.94
CA PRO A 615 13.31 -2.99 -3.02
C PRO A 615 12.70 -3.11 -4.42
N THR A 616 11.40 -3.34 -4.51
CA THR A 616 10.67 -3.19 -5.77
C THR A 616 10.53 -1.72 -6.15
N ASN A 617 10.50 -1.41 -7.46
CA ASN A 617 10.26 -0.05 -7.94
C ASN A 617 8.76 0.28 -8.06
N LEU A 618 7.89 -0.74 -8.01
CA LEU A 618 6.46 -0.55 -8.19
C LEU A 618 5.79 -0.21 -6.85
N ARG A 619 5.14 0.96 -6.79
CA ARG A 619 4.34 1.38 -5.63
C ARG A 619 5.10 1.25 -4.30
N ASN A 620 6.36 1.65 -4.29
CA ASN A 620 7.29 1.48 -3.16
C ASN A 620 8.08 2.77 -2.95
N HIS A 621 7.40 3.77 -2.43
CA HIS A 621 7.97 5.10 -2.24
C HIS A 621 9.08 5.10 -1.18
N ASP A 622 8.82 4.42 -0.07
CA ASP A 622 9.67 4.36 1.12
C ASP A 622 10.75 3.27 1.07
N GLY A 623 10.80 2.48 -0.02
CA GLY A 623 11.77 1.39 -0.17
C GLY A 623 11.52 0.17 0.73
N THR A 624 10.40 0.11 1.45
CA THR A 624 10.13 -0.97 2.42
C THR A 624 9.65 -2.28 1.80
N ARG A 625 9.09 -2.22 0.58
CA ARG A 625 8.58 -3.41 -0.11
C ARG A 625 9.68 -4.14 -0.86
N PRO A 626 9.94 -5.41 -0.53
CA PRO A 626 10.92 -6.22 -1.24
C PRO A 626 10.43 -6.63 -2.63
N LEU A 627 11.36 -7.06 -3.48
CA LEU A 627 11.07 -7.72 -4.75
C LEU A 627 10.17 -8.94 -4.52
N SER A 628 9.24 -9.16 -5.45
CA SER A 628 8.36 -10.33 -5.37
C SER A 628 9.07 -11.61 -5.85
N TYR A 629 8.73 -12.75 -5.23
CA TYR A 629 9.20 -14.06 -5.70
C TYR A 629 8.83 -14.32 -7.17
N ASN A 630 7.63 -13.91 -7.60
CA ASN A 630 7.19 -14.14 -8.98
C ASN A 630 8.05 -13.39 -9.99
N TRP A 631 8.46 -12.15 -9.66
CA TRP A 631 9.36 -11.39 -10.53
C TRP A 631 10.73 -12.08 -10.65
N PHE A 632 11.35 -12.45 -9.51
CA PHE A 632 12.62 -13.17 -9.49
C PHE A 632 12.53 -14.48 -10.26
N HIS A 633 11.50 -15.29 -9.97
CA HIS A 633 11.33 -16.60 -10.59
C HIS A 633 11.12 -16.52 -12.10
N ARG A 634 10.41 -15.50 -12.59
CA ARG A 634 10.21 -15.26 -14.03
C ARG A 634 11.55 -14.94 -14.71
N ALA A 635 12.31 -14.01 -14.16
CA ALA A 635 13.61 -13.63 -14.71
C ALA A 635 14.59 -14.81 -14.65
N PHE A 636 14.67 -15.52 -13.52
CA PHE A 636 15.47 -16.73 -13.36
C PHE A 636 15.13 -17.82 -14.38
N ARG A 637 13.85 -18.04 -14.65
CA ARG A 637 13.41 -19.03 -15.63
C ARG A 637 13.84 -18.68 -17.04
N LEU A 638 13.69 -17.44 -17.45
CA LEU A 638 14.12 -16.96 -18.77
C LEU A 638 15.65 -17.11 -18.95
N TRP A 639 16.40 -16.80 -17.90
CA TRP A 639 17.86 -16.99 -17.91
C TRP A 639 18.26 -18.47 -18.02
N ILE A 640 17.58 -19.38 -17.29
CA ILE A 640 17.81 -20.83 -17.38
C ILE A 640 17.46 -21.36 -18.77
N GLU A 641 16.38 -20.89 -19.37
CA GLU A 641 15.97 -21.24 -20.73
C GLU A 641 17.03 -20.81 -21.78
N GLU A 642 17.64 -19.65 -21.60
CA GLU A 642 18.73 -19.18 -22.47
C GLU A 642 20.00 -20.03 -22.35
N LEU A 643 20.32 -20.48 -21.12
CA LEU A 643 21.51 -21.31 -20.88
C LEU A 643 21.39 -22.75 -21.45
N ASP A 644 20.22 -23.15 -21.88
CA ASP A 644 19.90 -24.49 -22.41
C ASP A 644 20.38 -25.68 -21.55
N ILE A 645 20.31 -25.48 -20.22
CA ILE A 645 20.76 -26.47 -19.23
C ILE A 645 19.63 -27.32 -18.64
N GLY A 646 18.42 -27.21 -19.20
CA GLY A 646 17.22 -27.90 -18.71
C GLY A 646 16.42 -27.07 -17.69
N ARG A 647 15.45 -27.69 -17.01
CA ARG A 647 14.53 -27.00 -16.10
C ARG A 647 14.99 -27.13 -14.65
N TRP A 648 15.40 -26.04 -14.06
CA TRP A 648 15.87 -25.95 -12.67
C TRP A 648 15.10 -24.91 -11.87
N VAL A 649 15.10 -25.05 -10.55
CA VAL A 649 14.43 -24.13 -9.65
C VAL A 649 15.39 -23.65 -8.54
N PRO A 650 15.26 -22.41 -8.05
CA PRO A 650 16.19 -21.84 -7.07
C PRO A 650 16.33 -22.69 -5.79
N HIS A 651 15.29 -23.42 -5.39
CA HIS A 651 15.34 -24.26 -4.19
C HIS A 651 16.32 -25.43 -4.27
N GLN A 652 16.73 -25.87 -5.48
CA GLN A 652 17.73 -26.92 -5.67
C GLN A 652 19.14 -26.47 -5.26
N ALA A 653 19.45 -25.15 -5.30
CA ALA A 653 20.68 -24.60 -4.75
C ALA A 653 20.89 -24.98 -3.28
N ARG A 654 19.81 -25.00 -2.49
CA ARG A 654 19.85 -25.41 -1.08
C ARG A 654 20.16 -26.91 -0.93
N HIS A 655 19.63 -27.77 -1.82
CA HIS A 655 19.99 -29.19 -1.85
C HIS A 655 21.46 -29.38 -2.23
N SER A 656 21.94 -28.65 -3.25
CA SER A 656 23.33 -28.69 -3.68
C SER A 656 24.28 -28.29 -2.56
N LEU A 657 23.98 -27.19 -1.84
CA LEU A 657 24.80 -26.76 -0.71
C LEU A 657 24.78 -27.79 0.44
N ALA A 658 23.60 -28.33 0.79
CA ALA A 658 23.50 -29.35 1.84
C ALA A 658 24.30 -30.60 1.51
N THR A 659 24.21 -31.09 0.26
CA THR A 659 24.98 -32.23 -0.24
C THR A 659 26.47 -31.94 -0.24
N SER A 660 26.88 -30.75 -0.68
CA SER A 660 28.27 -30.31 -0.65
C SER A 660 28.84 -30.28 0.77
N LEU A 661 28.10 -29.69 1.73
CA LEU A 661 28.52 -29.64 3.14
C LEU A 661 28.72 -31.06 3.72
N LEU A 662 27.83 -32.01 3.39
CA LEU A 662 27.97 -33.41 3.79
C LEU A 662 29.20 -34.06 3.20
N ARG A 663 29.44 -33.91 1.91
CA ARG A 663 30.66 -34.41 1.23
C ARG A 663 31.95 -33.87 1.85
N HIS A 664 31.89 -32.70 2.47
CA HIS A 664 33.03 -32.08 3.19
C HIS A 664 33.03 -32.37 4.69
N GLY A 665 32.27 -33.35 5.17
CA GLY A 665 32.30 -33.84 6.54
C GLY A 665 31.40 -33.10 7.54
N ALA A 666 30.50 -32.23 7.09
CA ALA A 666 29.53 -31.63 7.98
C ALA A 666 28.49 -32.65 8.44
N THR A 667 28.16 -32.68 9.72
CA THR A 667 27.12 -33.54 10.27
C THR A 667 25.70 -33.02 9.91
N LEU A 668 24.70 -33.89 9.97
CA LEU A 668 23.29 -33.46 9.79
C LEU A 668 22.88 -32.36 10.76
N THR A 669 23.40 -32.38 12.00
CA THR A 669 23.14 -31.33 12.98
C THR A 669 23.75 -29.99 12.57
N HIS A 670 24.96 -29.96 12.00
CA HIS A 670 25.55 -28.74 11.45
C HIS A 670 24.73 -28.19 10.29
N ILE A 671 24.33 -29.04 9.37
CA ILE A 671 23.49 -28.68 8.22
C ILE A 671 22.12 -28.14 8.70
N ARG A 672 21.49 -28.82 9.68
CA ARG A 672 20.24 -28.39 10.28
C ARG A 672 20.35 -26.98 10.87
N ARG A 673 21.36 -26.75 11.72
CA ARG A 673 21.61 -25.43 12.31
C ARG A 673 21.87 -24.37 11.25
N TYR A 674 22.79 -24.63 10.33
CA TYR A 674 23.16 -23.68 9.28
C TYR A 674 21.96 -23.35 8.38
N LEU A 675 21.19 -24.33 7.93
CA LEU A 675 20.03 -24.11 7.08
C LEU A 675 18.76 -23.68 7.85
N GLY A 676 18.79 -23.59 9.17
CA GLY A 676 17.64 -23.21 10.00
C GLY A 676 16.45 -24.17 9.86
N GLN A 677 16.70 -25.48 10.05
CA GLN A 677 15.67 -26.51 10.00
C GLN A 677 15.28 -26.96 11.41
N VAL A 678 14.00 -27.32 11.59
CA VAL A 678 13.43 -27.60 12.90
C VAL A 678 13.64 -29.05 13.33
N SER A 679 13.88 -29.99 12.37
CA SER A 679 14.04 -31.42 12.68
C SER A 679 15.05 -32.10 11.75
N ASP A 680 15.63 -33.21 12.24
CA ASP A 680 16.55 -34.04 11.47
C ASP A 680 15.88 -34.64 10.24
N ARG A 681 14.62 -35.06 10.34
CA ARG A 681 13.82 -35.49 9.20
C ARG A 681 13.72 -34.47 8.07
N MET A 682 13.75 -33.16 8.40
CA MET A 682 13.85 -32.11 7.39
C MET A 682 15.25 -32.00 6.80
N ALA A 683 16.30 -32.30 7.56
CA ALA A 683 17.67 -32.33 7.08
C ALA A 683 17.92 -33.57 6.20
N GLU A 684 17.46 -34.75 6.60
CA GLU A 684 17.53 -35.99 5.83
C GLU A 684 16.92 -35.86 4.43
N HIS A 685 15.89 -35.00 4.30
CA HIS A 685 15.24 -34.75 3.01
C HIS A 685 16.15 -34.07 1.98
N TYR A 686 17.25 -33.44 2.41
CA TYR A 686 18.26 -32.82 1.56
C TYR A 686 19.46 -33.72 1.27
N VAL A 687 19.52 -34.88 1.94
CA VAL A 687 20.58 -35.84 1.79
C VAL A 687 20.09 -36.95 0.87
N ASN A 688 20.69 -37.06 -0.32
CA ASN A 688 20.45 -38.19 -1.19
C ASN A 688 21.46 -39.27 -0.81
N SER A 689 21.03 -40.25 0.00
CA SER A 689 21.89 -41.33 0.49
C SER A 689 22.54 -42.20 -0.62
N ARG A 690 21.99 -42.19 -1.84
CA ARG A 690 22.54 -42.90 -3.00
C ARG A 690 23.83 -42.28 -3.54
N GLU A 691 24.04 -40.97 -3.38
CA GLU A 691 25.26 -40.31 -3.84
C GLU A 691 26.41 -40.40 -2.84
N LEU A 692 26.15 -40.80 -1.60
CA LEU A 692 27.17 -40.99 -0.56
C LEU A 692 27.92 -42.30 -0.67
N HIS A 693 27.49 -43.26 -1.51
CA HIS A 693 28.00 -44.63 -1.60
C HIS A 693 28.84 -44.89 -2.85
N GLN A 694 29.36 -43.88 -3.55
CA GLN A 694 30.39 -44.07 -4.58
C GLN A 694 31.77 -43.91 -3.97
N PRO A 695 32.51 -45.00 -3.69
CA PRO A 695 33.90 -44.89 -3.23
C PRO A 695 34.76 -44.59 -4.44
N GLY A 696 35.44 -43.46 -4.45
CA GLY A 696 36.62 -43.28 -5.29
C GLY A 696 36.80 -42.05 -6.15
N GLU A 697 35.81 -41.21 -6.36
CA GLU A 697 36.01 -39.95 -7.09
C GLU A 697 36.13 -38.79 -6.13
N LYS A 698 37.29 -38.16 -6.08
CA LYS A 698 37.46 -36.84 -5.46
C LYS A 698 36.64 -35.85 -6.28
N PRO A 699 35.67 -35.15 -5.71
CA PRO A 699 34.86 -34.17 -6.45
C PRO A 699 35.76 -33.00 -6.91
N GLN A 700 35.92 -32.85 -8.21
CA GLN A 700 36.74 -31.79 -8.80
C GLN A 700 36.06 -30.42 -8.78
N VAL A 701 34.82 -30.30 -8.37
CA VAL A 701 34.12 -29.00 -8.28
C VAL A 701 33.29 -28.95 -7.02
N SER A 702 33.78 -28.28 -6.02
CA SER A 702 32.98 -27.83 -4.88
C SER A 702 32.45 -26.41 -5.17
N TRP A 703 31.32 -26.05 -4.60
CA TRP A 703 30.89 -24.65 -4.52
C TRP A 703 31.95 -23.75 -3.83
N SER A 704 32.95 -24.34 -3.19
CA SER A 704 34.16 -23.69 -2.69
C SER A 704 35.09 -23.19 -3.80
N ALA A 705 34.92 -23.58 -5.07
CA ALA A 705 35.64 -22.99 -6.19
C ALA A 705 35.20 -21.54 -6.49
N LEU A 706 34.06 -21.12 -6.00
CA LEU A 706 33.61 -19.72 -6.00
C LEU A 706 34.15 -18.93 -4.79
N ALA A 707 34.71 -19.59 -3.79
CA ALA A 707 35.42 -18.97 -2.69
C ALA A 707 36.94 -19.18 -2.90
N PRO A 708 37.76 -18.16 -2.98
CA PRO A 708 39.21 -18.36 -3.03
C PRO A 708 39.65 -19.14 -1.78
N ASN A 709 40.36 -20.26 -2.03
CA ASN A 709 41.03 -21.13 -1.08
C ASN A 709 41.04 -20.68 0.39
N ARG A 710 40.32 -21.38 1.23
CA ARG A 710 40.47 -21.65 2.67
C ARG A 710 39.11 -21.82 3.38
N PHE A 711 38.35 -22.88 3.02
CA PHE A 711 37.42 -23.47 4.00
C PHE A 711 38.11 -24.76 4.54
N ARG A 712 39.12 -24.59 5.41
CA ARG A 712 39.31 -25.58 6.47
C ARG A 712 38.25 -25.26 7.52
N CYS A 713 37.27 -26.12 7.62
CA CYS A 713 36.39 -26.13 8.79
C CYS A 713 37.29 -26.41 10.00
N PRO A 714 37.42 -25.54 11.00
CA PRO A 714 37.98 -25.94 12.27
C PRO A 714 36.89 -26.73 12.97
N ALA A 715 36.69 -27.97 12.54
CA ALA A 715 35.88 -28.93 13.27
C ALA A 715 36.81 -29.43 14.40
N ALA A 716 36.83 -28.75 15.51
CA ALA A 716 37.24 -29.30 16.79
C ALA A 716 37.36 -28.32 17.96
N GLN A 717 37.13 -27.02 17.80
CA GLN A 717 37.16 -26.13 18.98
C GLN A 717 36.26 -24.93 18.74
N ALA A 718 35.02 -25.03 19.07
CA ALA A 718 34.13 -24.08 19.69
C ALA A 718 32.67 -24.46 19.41
N CYS A 719 32.06 -25.18 20.35
CA CYS A 719 30.65 -25.18 20.53
C CYS A 719 30.20 -23.83 21.05
#